data_ec4dcb206c6d0662e24482fbe652b880
#
_entry.id   ec4dcb206c6d0662e24482fbe652b880
#
_cell.length_a   1.000
_cell.length_b   1.000
_cell.length_c   1.000
_cell.angle_alpha   90.00
_cell.angle_beta   90.00
_cell.angle_gamma   90.00
#
_symmetry.space_group_name_H-M   'P 1'
#
loop_
_entity.id
_entity.type
_entity.pdbx_description
1 polymer ?
#
loop_
_entity_poly.entity_id
_entity_poly.type
_entity_poly.pdbx_seq_one_letter_code
_entity_poly.pdbx_strand_id
1 'polypeptide(L)'
;MFGYDTVIAVSIDQLNTALEKGHRLRLSTEKVLVDINGRISGEESNIKYHLAGYQMAAPSLEMPTATRFVITSQLDSGMQVQTRTDEVESVSQHDALDPLPLSCSVMLSTTVSASQLQLDVAQGLEMRLGMSEHEALNKRGGEFIQALMQEQAQLNEPYVLVGMGQGADSAVDMKRIDLRVQKDSKGEQRDLLLWGVTQLGKTGVIPDDAHVPGLDPAVNTSVVSEPLLYRVSYGQGLSKLLVDGEFEERRDLNDMLVGLDATAGDLAVPASKYQSAEFAFVCEAFTVPAMGLSVNFEKNGVDQAWKSQCTVKLRYVPLLGGDTKEFTVTFQLDLTHRFDLLKGQRQPGYILQGQLYSPWSANAQVTALSGLPGEIKDPERAQIEEFVSHAVKRAIVSGLSKRLSADVPERWLAGVQIGADQGMFLQAADVTPSNDVVMITTPTEFRVEPSNVVVLAGGECDVRLVPPRSNVYWEVQSISASADDPGMMLKEWGDEGIYLAAPASSLDGKPSKVLVLAKDEESSEVLASALVTTVPRAVTVNPMIHTCYTQTDLTLTAGSLAGGNLTWTINEFVEGESGSLTPEEGGKRCHYKPGPKGDKNYVIDEIQVKDSETGDQCTVYVLVVHVESPVKIRALLQEDGCVELEARVSGDLLEDVEWRLPIEGQGTLVDGRYEPADDHRAGFVLVSVSGLDGHRPVSGHLILPWPLTDFPELTQQLLAPGA
;
A
#
# COMPACT_ATOMS: atom_id res chain seq x y z
N MET A 1 0.73 -28.64 2.71
CA MET A 1 1.34 -27.56 1.85
C MET A 1 1.39 -27.91 0.36
N PHE A 2 0.90 -29.06 -0.07
CA PHE A 2 0.78 -29.46 -1.49
C PHE A 2 2.07 -29.33 -2.33
N GLY A 3 3.23 -29.39 -1.68
CA GLY A 3 4.53 -29.23 -2.33
C GLY A 3 5.11 -27.83 -2.33
N TYR A 4 4.37 -26.83 -1.84
CA TYR A 4 4.89 -25.48 -1.59
C TYR A 4 5.57 -25.39 -0.23
N ASP A 5 6.52 -24.48 -0.10
CA ASP A 5 7.29 -24.30 1.13
C ASP A 5 6.58 -23.38 2.11
N THR A 6 5.80 -22.42 1.58
CA THR A 6 5.11 -21.42 2.40
C THR A 6 3.82 -20.99 1.74
N VAL A 7 2.87 -20.53 2.54
CA VAL A 7 1.72 -19.76 2.10
C VAL A 7 1.49 -18.59 3.04
N ILE A 8 1.23 -17.42 2.48
CA ILE A 8 0.84 -16.22 3.21
C ILE A 8 -0.57 -15.87 2.77
N ALA A 9 -1.46 -15.72 3.73
CA ALA A 9 -2.82 -15.27 3.49
C ALA A 9 -2.98 -13.84 4.00
N VAL A 10 -3.41 -12.95 3.10
CA VAL A 10 -3.58 -11.51 3.35
C VAL A 10 -4.99 -11.12 2.94
N SER A 11 -5.70 -10.44 3.84
CA SER A 11 -7.04 -9.94 3.53
C SER A 11 -6.98 -8.74 2.58
N ILE A 12 -8.08 -8.50 1.85
CA ILE A 12 -8.20 -7.33 0.97
C ILE A 12 -8.06 -6.02 1.75
N ASP A 13 -8.59 -5.97 2.97
CA ASP A 13 -8.53 -4.78 3.84
C ASP A 13 -7.08 -4.46 4.23
N GLN A 14 -6.27 -5.48 4.50
CA GLN A 14 -4.85 -5.29 4.79
C GLN A 14 -4.06 -4.82 3.58
N LEU A 15 -4.38 -5.34 2.38
CA LEU A 15 -3.79 -4.86 1.13
C LEU A 15 -4.15 -3.40 0.87
N ASN A 16 -5.40 -3.01 1.12
CA ASN A 16 -5.84 -1.63 0.97
C ASN A 16 -5.20 -0.70 2.01
N THR A 17 -5.06 -1.15 3.26
CA THR A 17 -4.30 -0.42 4.29
C THR A 17 -2.83 -0.20 3.86
N ALA A 18 -2.21 -1.22 3.28
CA ALA A 18 -0.85 -1.12 2.74
C ALA A 18 -0.75 -0.13 1.56
N LEU A 19 -1.74 -0.12 0.68
CA LEU A 19 -1.84 0.83 -0.43
C LEU A 19 -1.99 2.27 0.06
N GLU A 20 -2.89 2.52 1.01
CA GLU A 20 -3.07 3.84 1.62
C GLU A 20 -1.79 4.34 2.29
N LYS A 21 -1.12 3.46 3.06
CA LYS A 21 0.14 3.82 3.69
C LYS A 21 1.24 4.10 2.66
N GLY A 22 1.37 3.23 1.66
CA GLY A 22 2.31 3.44 0.56
C GLY A 22 2.05 4.75 -0.18
N HIS A 23 0.77 5.13 -0.36
CA HIS A 23 0.38 6.39 -0.95
C HIS A 23 0.80 7.59 -0.08
N ARG A 24 0.51 7.56 1.24
CA ARG A 24 0.95 8.62 2.18
C ARG A 24 2.48 8.80 2.19
N LEU A 25 3.22 7.69 2.16
CA LEU A 25 4.68 7.74 2.09
C LEU A 25 5.17 8.42 0.79
N ARG A 26 4.49 8.14 -0.33
CA ARG A 26 4.80 8.79 -1.61
C ARG A 26 4.45 10.27 -1.61
N LEU A 27 3.33 10.65 -1.00
CA LEU A 27 2.97 12.06 -0.81
C LEU A 27 4.05 12.80 -0.01
N SER A 28 4.57 12.19 1.07
CA SER A 28 5.63 12.80 1.88
C SER A 28 6.97 12.96 1.15
N THR A 29 7.20 12.21 0.08
CA THR A 29 8.43 12.21 -0.73
C THR A 29 8.23 12.81 -2.14
N GLU A 30 7.08 13.44 -2.40
CA GLU A 30 6.70 14.03 -3.69
C GLU A 30 6.76 13.02 -4.86
N LYS A 31 6.47 11.74 -4.58
CA LYS A 31 6.45 10.65 -5.56
C LYS A 31 5.03 10.23 -5.96
N VAL A 32 4.14 11.18 -6.13
CA VAL A 32 2.75 10.98 -6.57
C VAL A 32 2.43 11.99 -7.66
N LEU A 33 1.55 11.62 -8.58
CA LEU A 33 0.96 12.56 -9.51
C LEU A 33 0.14 13.60 -8.76
N VAL A 34 0.69 14.80 -8.66
CA VAL A 34 0.02 16.00 -8.15
C VAL A 34 -0.11 16.99 -9.32
N ASP A 35 -1.07 17.89 -9.24
CA ASP A 35 -1.30 18.92 -10.26
C ASP A 35 -1.51 18.34 -11.66
N ILE A 36 -2.42 17.35 -11.76
CA ILE A 36 -2.82 16.78 -13.04
C ILE A 36 -3.55 17.85 -13.86
N ASN A 37 -2.92 18.28 -14.94
CA ASN A 37 -3.42 19.29 -15.85
C ASN A 37 -3.43 18.74 -17.27
N GLY A 38 -4.40 19.14 -18.08
CA GLY A 38 -4.40 18.81 -19.50
C GLY A 38 -5.76 18.85 -20.17
N ARG A 39 -5.77 18.46 -21.44
CA ARG A 39 -6.97 18.46 -22.28
C ARG A 39 -7.28 17.06 -22.81
N ILE A 40 -8.53 16.67 -22.68
CA ILE A 40 -9.07 15.41 -23.19
C ILE A 40 -10.11 15.74 -24.26
N SER A 41 -9.99 15.15 -25.45
CA SER A 41 -10.93 15.37 -26.56
C SER A 41 -11.35 14.05 -27.19
N GLY A 42 -12.62 13.94 -27.56
CA GLY A 42 -13.12 12.82 -28.36
C GLY A 42 -12.78 12.99 -29.84
N GLU A 43 -12.55 11.90 -30.56
CA GLU A 43 -12.23 11.95 -32.00
C GLU A 43 -13.41 12.43 -32.86
N GLU A 44 -14.64 12.12 -32.44
CA GLU A 44 -15.86 12.41 -33.21
C GLU A 44 -16.78 13.43 -32.51
N SER A 45 -16.40 13.90 -31.31
CA SER A 45 -17.21 14.86 -30.56
C SER A 45 -16.55 16.23 -30.52
N ASN A 46 -17.35 17.27 -30.71
CA ASN A 46 -16.91 18.65 -30.50
C ASN A 46 -16.75 19.00 -28.99
N ILE A 47 -16.80 17.98 -28.11
CA ILE A 47 -16.67 18.13 -26.66
C ILE A 47 -15.21 17.95 -26.29
N LYS A 48 -14.69 18.89 -25.50
CA LYS A 48 -13.36 18.83 -24.90
C LYS A 48 -13.49 19.06 -23.39
N TYR A 49 -12.65 18.37 -22.62
CA TYR A 49 -12.51 18.59 -21.18
C TYR A 49 -11.13 19.14 -20.90
N HIS A 50 -11.07 20.22 -20.14
CA HIS A 50 -9.85 20.81 -19.63
C HIS A 50 -9.79 20.51 -18.14
N LEU A 51 -8.73 19.86 -17.68
CA LEU A 51 -8.48 19.50 -16.28
C LEU A 51 -7.41 20.42 -15.72
N ALA A 52 -7.58 20.89 -14.49
CA ALA A 52 -6.61 21.72 -13.79
C ALA A 52 -6.52 21.36 -12.31
N GLY A 53 -5.30 21.11 -11.82
CA GLY A 53 -4.98 20.97 -10.40
C GLY A 53 -5.47 19.68 -9.74
N TYR A 54 -5.81 18.63 -10.50
CA TYR A 54 -6.27 17.38 -9.91
C TYR A 54 -5.14 16.63 -9.22
N GLN A 55 -5.50 15.95 -8.14
CA GLN A 55 -4.63 15.07 -7.37
C GLN A 55 -5.25 13.67 -7.32
N MET A 56 -4.40 12.65 -7.43
CA MET A 56 -4.84 11.27 -7.32
C MET A 56 -4.89 10.84 -5.86
N ALA A 57 -6.02 10.27 -5.43
CA ALA A 57 -6.19 9.65 -4.12
C ALA A 57 -5.52 8.27 -4.06
N ALA A 58 -5.41 7.71 -2.86
CA ALA A 58 -4.89 6.37 -2.66
C ALA A 58 -5.66 5.35 -3.49
N PRO A 59 -4.98 4.44 -4.22
CA PRO A 59 -5.65 3.36 -4.91
C PRO A 59 -6.22 2.35 -3.92
N SER A 60 -7.36 1.78 -4.24
CA SER A 60 -7.99 0.67 -3.54
C SER A 60 -8.12 -0.52 -4.46
N LEU A 61 -7.80 -1.71 -3.96
CA LEU A 61 -7.85 -2.97 -4.68
C LEU A 61 -9.16 -3.69 -4.39
N GLU A 62 -9.83 -4.12 -5.45
CA GLU A 62 -11.02 -4.97 -5.39
C GLU A 62 -10.76 -6.29 -6.13
N MET A 63 -11.33 -7.38 -5.64
CA MET A 63 -11.24 -8.70 -6.24
C MET A 63 -12.63 -9.23 -6.63
N PRO A 64 -13.26 -8.70 -7.69
CA PRO A 64 -14.61 -9.11 -8.10
C PRO A 64 -14.71 -10.58 -8.49
N THR A 65 -13.62 -11.18 -8.99
CA THR A 65 -13.53 -12.62 -9.30
C THR A 65 -12.19 -13.19 -8.81
N ALA A 66 -12.04 -14.50 -8.84
CA ALA A 66 -10.77 -15.17 -8.45
C ALA A 66 -9.57 -14.83 -9.36
N THR A 67 -9.80 -14.28 -10.54
CA THR A 67 -8.77 -13.98 -11.54
C THR A 67 -8.73 -12.55 -12.00
N ARG A 68 -9.70 -11.73 -11.58
CA ARG A 68 -9.80 -10.33 -11.97
C ARG A 68 -9.57 -9.45 -10.76
N PHE A 69 -8.58 -8.58 -10.86
CA PHE A 69 -8.28 -7.53 -9.91
C PHE A 69 -8.65 -6.20 -10.53
N VAL A 70 -9.31 -5.37 -9.77
CA VAL A 70 -9.71 -4.02 -10.18
C VAL A 70 -9.14 -3.03 -9.18
N ILE A 71 -8.49 -2.00 -9.70
CA ILE A 71 -8.11 -0.84 -8.93
C ILE A 71 -9.17 0.22 -9.11
N THR A 72 -9.61 0.76 -8.00
CA THR A 72 -10.39 1.99 -7.95
C THR A 72 -9.56 3.07 -7.26
N SER A 73 -9.64 4.28 -7.76
CA SER A 73 -9.04 5.48 -7.17
C SER A 73 -9.96 6.66 -7.50
N GLN A 74 -9.56 7.84 -7.10
CA GLN A 74 -10.32 9.06 -7.31
C GLN A 74 -9.37 10.19 -7.68
N LEU A 75 -9.84 11.12 -8.51
CA LEU A 75 -9.19 12.40 -8.71
C LEU A 75 -10.02 13.46 -7.99
N ASP A 76 -9.37 14.19 -7.11
CA ASP A 76 -9.99 15.26 -6.33
C ASP A 76 -9.16 16.55 -6.39
N SER A 77 -9.59 17.56 -5.67
CA SER A 77 -8.89 18.86 -5.50
C SER A 77 -8.70 19.66 -6.79
N GLY A 78 -9.41 19.33 -7.87
CA GLY A 78 -9.24 19.94 -9.19
C GLY A 78 -10.50 20.56 -9.77
N MET A 79 -10.30 21.29 -10.86
CA MET A 79 -11.37 21.86 -11.66
C MET A 79 -11.44 21.24 -13.05
N GLN A 80 -12.65 21.04 -13.55
CA GLN A 80 -12.95 20.56 -14.89
C GLN A 80 -13.79 21.57 -15.65
N VAL A 81 -13.34 21.94 -16.84
CA VAL A 81 -14.11 22.78 -17.77
C VAL A 81 -14.47 21.96 -18.99
N GLN A 82 -15.76 21.86 -19.28
CA GLN A 82 -16.25 21.26 -20.51
C GLN A 82 -16.50 22.34 -21.54
N THR A 83 -15.95 22.16 -22.74
CA THR A 83 -16.25 23.03 -23.89
C THR A 83 -16.95 22.22 -24.97
N ARG A 84 -17.88 22.88 -25.68
CA ARG A 84 -18.52 22.35 -26.88
C ARG A 84 -18.36 23.35 -28.00
N THR A 85 -17.77 22.92 -29.12
CA THR A 85 -17.48 23.80 -30.27
C THR A 85 -16.77 25.10 -29.85
N ASP A 86 -15.76 24.95 -28.97
CA ASP A 86 -14.93 26.01 -28.39
C ASP A 86 -15.65 27.03 -27.46
N GLU A 87 -16.90 26.80 -27.10
CA GLU A 87 -17.62 27.54 -26.07
C GLU A 87 -17.64 26.76 -24.75
N VAL A 88 -17.47 27.46 -23.63
CA VAL A 88 -17.57 26.85 -22.31
C VAL A 88 -19.01 26.44 -22.02
N GLU A 89 -19.23 25.14 -21.83
CA GLU A 89 -20.55 24.57 -21.54
C GLU A 89 -20.77 24.35 -20.05
N SER A 90 -19.71 23.90 -19.33
CA SER A 90 -19.81 23.71 -17.89
C SER A 90 -18.49 23.90 -17.15
N VAL A 91 -18.59 24.22 -15.88
CA VAL A 91 -17.47 24.27 -14.93
C VAL A 91 -17.83 23.45 -13.71
N SER A 92 -16.95 22.52 -13.35
CA SER A 92 -17.05 21.66 -12.17
C SER A 92 -15.83 21.83 -11.27
N GLN A 93 -16.01 21.69 -9.98
CA GLN A 93 -14.93 21.63 -9.01
C GLN A 93 -15.09 20.37 -8.17
N HIS A 94 -14.19 19.43 -8.34
CA HIS A 94 -14.22 18.16 -7.62
C HIS A 94 -13.30 18.23 -6.40
N ASP A 95 -13.82 17.77 -5.29
CA ASP A 95 -13.10 17.63 -4.03
C ASP A 95 -13.31 16.24 -3.43
N ALA A 96 -12.89 16.02 -2.20
CA ALA A 96 -13.05 14.74 -1.52
C ALA A 96 -14.53 14.35 -1.25
N LEU A 97 -15.48 15.30 -1.37
CA LEU A 97 -16.92 15.05 -1.16
C LEU A 97 -17.59 14.54 -2.44
N ASP A 98 -17.14 15.01 -3.62
CA ASP A 98 -17.65 14.60 -4.93
C ASP A 98 -16.48 14.46 -5.95
N PRO A 99 -15.59 13.45 -5.77
CA PRO A 99 -14.42 13.26 -6.61
C PRO A 99 -14.76 12.57 -7.94
N LEU A 100 -13.85 12.70 -8.94
CA LEU A 100 -13.94 11.93 -10.18
C LEU A 100 -13.46 10.49 -9.97
N PRO A 101 -14.29 9.47 -10.24
CA PRO A 101 -13.88 8.08 -10.10
C PRO A 101 -12.90 7.67 -11.21
N LEU A 102 -11.81 7.00 -10.80
CA LEU A 102 -10.83 6.37 -11.69
C LEU A 102 -10.85 4.86 -11.44
N SER A 103 -10.91 4.06 -12.49
CA SER A 103 -10.88 2.60 -12.37
C SER A 103 -10.08 1.95 -13.49
N CYS A 104 -9.43 0.83 -13.19
CA CYS A 104 -8.79 -0.02 -14.20
C CYS A 104 -8.72 -1.48 -13.74
N SER A 105 -8.65 -2.39 -14.70
CA SER A 105 -8.31 -3.79 -14.43
C SER A 105 -6.80 -3.92 -14.33
N VAL A 106 -6.31 -4.67 -13.35
CA VAL A 106 -4.87 -4.88 -13.15
C VAL A 106 -4.54 -6.35 -13.06
N MET A 107 -3.30 -6.67 -13.41
CA MET A 107 -2.69 -7.94 -13.11
C MET A 107 -1.66 -7.71 -12.00
N LEU A 108 -1.76 -8.48 -10.93
CA LEU A 108 -0.73 -8.47 -9.90
C LEU A 108 0.51 -9.15 -10.45
N SER A 109 1.65 -8.51 -10.33
CA SER A 109 2.94 -9.03 -10.77
C SER A 109 3.76 -9.54 -9.59
N THR A 110 4.38 -10.71 -9.76
CA THR A 110 5.32 -11.26 -8.80
C THR A 110 6.74 -11.07 -9.31
N THR A 111 7.54 -10.32 -8.56
CA THR A 111 8.96 -10.16 -8.85
C THR A 111 9.74 -11.18 -8.05
N VAL A 112 10.07 -12.30 -8.67
CA VAL A 112 10.75 -13.43 -8.00
C VAL A 112 12.13 -13.01 -7.48
N SER A 113 12.90 -12.25 -8.23
CA SER A 113 14.21 -11.76 -7.81
C SER A 113 14.19 -10.87 -6.56
N ALA A 114 13.07 -10.19 -6.32
CA ALA A 114 12.86 -9.35 -5.14
C ALA A 114 11.95 -10.03 -4.10
N SER A 115 11.45 -11.23 -4.37
CA SER A 115 10.48 -11.96 -3.53
C SER A 115 9.28 -11.08 -3.13
N GLN A 116 8.75 -10.31 -4.07
CA GLN A 116 7.70 -9.32 -3.82
C GLN A 116 6.48 -9.53 -4.71
N LEU A 117 5.31 -9.25 -4.15
CA LEU A 117 4.08 -9.00 -4.88
C LEU A 117 3.93 -7.50 -5.07
N GLN A 118 3.78 -7.08 -6.32
CA GLN A 118 3.70 -5.67 -6.69
C GLN A 118 2.43 -5.36 -7.47
N LEU A 119 1.95 -4.14 -7.31
CA LEU A 119 0.86 -3.54 -8.05
C LEU A 119 1.37 -2.35 -8.85
N ASP A 120 1.34 -2.45 -10.16
CA ASP A 120 1.67 -1.35 -11.07
C ASP A 120 0.37 -0.76 -11.66
N VAL A 121 -0.05 0.39 -11.14
CA VAL A 121 -1.26 1.08 -11.59
C VAL A 121 -1.08 1.62 -13.01
N ALA A 122 0.14 2.05 -13.39
CA ALA A 122 0.44 2.58 -14.71
C ALA A 122 0.32 1.52 -15.84
N GLN A 123 0.36 0.23 -15.49
CA GLN A 123 0.13 -0.89 -16.41
C GLN A 123 -1.32 -1.39 -16.40
N GLY A 124 -2.23 -0.65 -15.77
CA GLY A 124 -3.64 -1.00 -15.72
C GLY A 124 -4.25 -1.13 -17.12
N LEU A 125 -5.16 -2.08 -17.28
CA LEU A 125 -5.89 -2.30 -18.53
C LEU A 125 -7.26 -1.63 -18.44
N GLU A 126 -7.74 -1.13 -19.57
CA GLU A 126 -9.07 -0.51 -19.67
C GLU A 126 -9.29 0.60 -18.63
N MET A 127 -8.28 1.45 -18.42
CA MET A 127 -8.40 2.57 -17.48
C MET A 127 -9.50 3.53 -17.92
N ARG A 128 -10.31 3.99 -16.96
CA ARG A 128 -11.47 4.86 -17.16
C ARG A 128 -11.53 5.94 -16.11
N LEU A 129 -11.74 7.17 -16.54
CA LEU A 129 -11.98 8.32 -15.69
C LEU A 129 -13.44 8.75 -15.85
N GLY A 130 -14.22 8.70 -14.77
CA GLY A 130 -15.67 8.99 -14.78
C GLY A 130 -15.96 10.48 -14.84
N MET A 131 -15.59 11.14 -15.93
CA MET A 131 -15.74 12.58 -16.15
C MET A 131 -16.91 12.97 -17.04
N SER A 132 -17.58 11.99 -17.62
CA SER A 132 -18.64 12.22 -18.61
C SER A 132 -19.69 11.10 -18.56
N GLU A 133 -20.89 11.38 -19.02
CA GLU A 133 -21.90 10.34 -19.29
C GLU A 133 -21.54 9.46 -20.51
N HIS A 134 -20.60 9.90 -21.35
CA HIS A 134 -20.15 9.20 -22.54
C HIS A 134 -18.98 8.27 -22.25
N GLU A 135 -19.20 6.98 -22.37
CA GLU A 135 -18.20 5.94 -22.11
C GLU A 135 -16.90 6.11 -22.92
N ALA A 136 -17.01 6.56 -24.17
CA ALA A 136 -15.85 6.81 -25.03
C ALA A 136 -14.93 7.91 -24.46
N LEU A 137 -15.51 8.96 -23.87
CA LEU A 137 -14.75 10.04 -23.23
C LEU A 137 -14.14 9.59 -21.91
N ASN A 138 -14.85 8.78 -21.13
CA ASN A 138 -14.32 8.18 -19.89
C ASN A 138 -13.09 7.29 -20.17
N LYS A 139 -13.13 6.54 -21.28
CA LYS A 139 -11.99 5.76 -21.73
C LYS A 139 -10.81 6.67 -22.15
N ARG A 140 -11.05 7.73 -22.91
CA ARG A 140 -10.01 8.72 -23.28
C ARG A 140 -9.42 9.41 -22.05
N GLY A 141 -10.24 9.72 -21.06
CA GLY A 141 -9.79 10.23 -19.77
C GLY A 141 -8.85 9.25 -19.07
N GLY A 142 -9.19 7.97 -19.05
CA GLY A 142 -8.34 6.90 -18.53
C GLY A 142 -7.02 6.78 -19.29
N GLU A 143 -7.04 6.78 -20.63
CA GLU A 143 -5.85 6.76 -21.50
C GLU A 143 -4.94 7.96 -21.23
N PHE A 144 -5.51 9.16 -21.01
CA PHE A 144 -4.76 10.36 -20.64
C PHE A 144 -4.05 10.21 -19.30
N ILE A 145 -4.74 9.75 -18.24
CA ILE A 145 -4.14 9.52 -16.92
C ILE A 145 -3.04 8.45 -17.02
N GLN A 146 -3.28 7.37 -17.75
CA GLN A 146 -2.29 6.31 -17.94
C GLN A 146 -1.02 6.81 -18.63
N ALA A 147 -1.17 7.64 -19.67
CA ALA A 147 -0.04 8.24 -20.37
C ALA A 147 0.80 9.13 -19.44
N LEU A 148 0.16 9.97 -18.62
CA LEU A 148 0.85 10.79 -17.62
C LEU A 148 1.62 9.93 -16.60
N MET A 149 1.02 8.83 -16.11
CA MET A 149 1.69 7.90 -15.21
C MET A 149 2.92 7.26 -15.84
N GLN A 150 2.85 6.90 -17.12
CA GLN A 150 3.95 6.28 -17.86
C GLN A 150 5.07 7.29 -18.18
N GLU A 151 4.72 8.52 -18.55
CA GLU A 151 5.69 9.60 -18.78
C GLU A 151 6.46 9.96 -17.52
N GLN A 152 5.80 9.87 -16.36
CA GLN A 152 6.38 10.14 -15.05
C GLN A 152 6.63 8.85 -14.26
N ALA A 153 7.17 7.82 -14.90
CA ALA A 153 7.35 6.49 -14.31
C ALA A 153 8.18 6.51 -13.00
N GLN A 154 9.12 7.45 -12.86
CA GLN A 154 9.90 7.63 -11.63
C GLN A 154 9.07 8.12 -10.43
N LEU A 155 7.92 8.74 -10.67
CA LEU A 155 6.97 9.14 -9.62
C LEU A 155 5.93 8.03 -9.35
N ASN A 156 5.79 7.06 -10.26
CA ASN A 156 4.78 6.02 -10.23
C ASN A 156 5.39 4.63 -10.15
N GLU A 157 6.38 4.46 -9.28
CA GLU A 157 6.92 3.13 -8.98
C GLU A 157 5.79 2.17 -8.54
N PRO A 158 5.87 0.85 -8.87
CA PRO A 158 4.88 -0.11 -8.42
C PRO A 158 4.72 -0.12 -6.89
N TYR A 159 3.50 -0.28 -6.40
CA TYR A 159 3.27 -0.47 -4.97
C TYR A 159 3.71 -1.87 -4.55
N VAL A 160 4.54 -1.98 -3.52
CA VAL A 160 4.84 -3.26 -2.88
C VAL A 160 3.66 -3.62 -1.99
N LEU A 161 2.96 -4.70 -2.32
CA LEU A 161 1.84 -5.20 -1.53
C LEU A 161 2.30 -6.17 -0.46
N VAL A 162 3.14 -7.14 -0.85
CA VAL A 162 3.71 -8.15 0.06
C VAL A 162 5.16 -8.41 -0.34
N GLY A 163 6.05 -8.37 0.64
CA GLY A 163 7.43 -8.84 0.53
C GLY A 163 7.60 -10.17 1.25
N MET A 164 8.35 -11.10 0.69
CA MET A 164 8.60 -12.42 1.25
C MET A 164 10.09 -12.70 1.27
N GLY A 165 10.70 -12.68 2.46
CA GLY A 165 12.04 -13.22 2.66
C GLY A 165 13.22 -12.34 2.23
N GLN A 166 13.08 -11.05 2.06
CA GLN A 166 14.23 -10.15 1.88
C GLN A 166 14.95 -9.95 3.23
N GLY A 167 15.84 -10.85 3.54
CA GLY A 167 16.67 -10.74 4.73
C GLY A 167 17.84 -11.69 4.59
N ALA A 168 18.93 -11.40 5.12
CA ALA A 168 20.23 -12.05 5.28
C ALA A 168 20.44 -13.56 4.90
N ASP A 169 19.47 -14.26 4.34
CA ASP A 169 19.52 -15.71 4.16
C ASP A 169 18.94 -16.17 2.81
N SER A 170 19.83 -16.45 1.86
CA SER A 170 19.47 -16.94 0.50
C SER A 170 18.64 -18.23 0.48
N ALA A 171 18.60 -18.97 1.58
CA ALA A 171 17.85 -20.23 1.68
C ALA A 171 16.34 -20.06 1.72
N VAL A 172 15.86 -18.85 2.08
CA VAL A 172 14.43 -18.50 2.11
C VAL A 172 14.00 -17.64 0.91
N ASP A 173 14.93 -17.29 0.02
CA ASP A 173 14.62 -16.55 -1.20
C ASP A 173 13.63 -17.34 -2.05
N MET A 174 12.62 -16.64 -2.58
CA MET A 174 11.59 -17.28 -3.39
C MET A 174 12.11 -17.58 -4.80
N LYS A 175 11.88 -18.82 -5.23
CA LYS A 175 12.08 -19.27 -6.61
C LYS A 175 10.82 -19.02 -7.45
N ARG A 176 9.64 -19.12 -6.81
CA ARG A 176 8.36 -18.96 -7.45
C ARG A 176 7.31 -18.54 -6.43
N ILE A 177 6.39 -17.68 -6.87
CA ILE A 177 5.21 -17.26 -6.12
C ILE A 177 3.99 -17.49 -7.02
N ASP A 178 3.04 -18.28 -6.54
CA ASP A 178 1.76 -18.49 -7.20
C ASP A 178 0.66 -17.80 -6.38
N LEU A 179 -0.26 -17.14 -7.09
CA LEU A 179 -1.34 -16.37 -6.47
C LEU A 179 -2.65 -17.14 -6.57
N ARG A 180 -3.43 -17.14 -5.49
CA ARG A 180 -4.82 -17.59 -5.48
C ARG A 180 -5.67 -16.66 -4.65
N VAL A 181 -6.94 -16.58 -5.00
CA VAL A 181 -7.96 -15.89 -4.22
C VAL A 181 -8.83 -16.92 -3.52
N GLN A 182 -8.96 -16.79 -2.21
CA GLN A 182 -9.83 -17.58 -1.37
C GLN A 182 -11.07 -16.77 -0.98
N LYS A 183 -12.25 -17.39 -0.99
CA LYS A 183 -13.45 -16.79 -0.42
C LYS A 183 -13.55 -17.15 1.05
N ASP A 184 -14.07 -16.22 1.85
CA ASP A 184 -14.47 -16.51 3.22
C ASP A 184 -15.60 -17.55 3.28
N SER A 185 -15.92 -18.03 4.48
CA SER A 185 -17.00 -19.00 4.70
C SER A 185 -18.39 -18.49 4.31
N LYS A 186 -18.56 -17.16 4.19
CA LYS A 186 -19.81 -16.51 3.77
C LYS A 186 -19.83 -16.19 2.28
N GLY A 187 -18.69 -16.30 1.59
CA GLY A 187 -18.54 -15.99 0.18
C GLY A 187 -18.46 -14.49 -0.15
N GLU A 188 -18.38 -13.63 0.87
CA GLU A 188 -18.42 -12.19 0.75
C GLU A 188 -17.04 -11.57 0.68
N GLN A 189 -16.13 -11.99 1.55
CA GLN A 189 -14.74 -11.52 1.54
C GLN A 189 -13.83 -12.46 0.75
N ARG A 190 -12.79 -11.89 0.18
CA ARG A 190 -11.78 -12.61 -0.56
C ARG A 190 -10.41 -12.27 -0.01
N ASP A 191 -9.66 -13.31 0.28
CA ASP A 191 -8.29 -13.20 0.73
C ASP A 191 -7.36 -13.61 -0.40
N LEU A 192 -6.21 -12.97 -0.47
CA LEU A 192 -5.15 -13.32 -1.38
C LEU A 192 -4.20 -14.30 -0.70
N LEU A 193 -4.02 -15.46 -1.31
CA LEU A 193 -3.07 -16.48 -0.91
C LEU A 193 -1.84 -16.42 -1.80
N LEU A 194 -0.67 -16.20 -1.20
CA LEU A 194 0.62 -16.23 -1.85
C LEU A 194 1.31 -17.55 -1.52
N TRP A 195 1.39 -18.43 -2.49
CA TRP A 195 2.04 -19.73 -2.38
C TRP A 195 3.48 -19.62 -2.87
N GLY A 196 4.44 -19.73 -1.94
CA GLY A 196 5.85 -19.55 -2.20
C GLY A 196 6.61 -20.87 -2.29
N VAL A 197 7.54 -20.94 -3.23
CA VAL A 197 8.54 -22.00 -3.36
C VAL A 197 9.90 -21.35 -3.21
N THR A 198 10.67 -21.79 -2.23
CA THR A 198 12.04 -21.33 -2.02
C THR A 198 13.01 -21.95 -3.03
N GLN A 199 14.26 -21.48 -3.04
CA GLN A 199 15.32 -22.05 -3.89
C GLN A 199 15.52 -23.55 -3.63
N LEU A 200 15.25 -24.01 -2.41
CA LEU A 200 15.41 -25.42 -2.00
C LEU A 200 14.15 -26.26 -2.22
N GLY A 201 13.02 -25.64 -2.59
CA GLY A 201 11.73 -26.28 -2.67
C GLY A 201 11.37 -26.81 -4.06
N LYS A 202 10.25 -27.55 -4.12
CA LYS A 202 9.64 -28.06 -5.34
C LYS A 202 8.28 -27.39 -5.56
N THR A 203 7.97 -27.11 -6.82
CA THR A 203 6.63 -26.65 -7.21
C THR A 203 5.63 -27.79 -7.10
N GLY A 204 4.61 -27.60 -6.25
CA GLY A 204 3.47 -28.50 -6.13
C GLY A 204 2.31 -28.11 -7.06
N VAL A 205 1.18 -28.77 -6.86
CA VAL A 205 -0.09 -28.43 -7.49
C VAL A 205 -1.05 -28.05 -6.37
N ILE A 206 -1.56 -26.82 -6.39
CA ILE A 206 -2.54 -26.37 -5.42
C ILE A 206 -3.91 -26.94 -5.84
N PRO A 207 -4.58 -27.76 -5.01
CA PRO A 207 -5.94 -28.21 -5.28
C PRO A 207 -6.92 -27.03 -5.35
N ASP A 208 -8.01 -27.20 -6.12
CA ASP A 208 -9.01 -26.14 -6.28
C ASP A 208 -9.77 -25.85 -4.97
N ASP A 209 -9.84 -26.82 -4.08
CA ASP A 209 -10.44 -26.75 -2.75
C ASP A 209 -9.43 -26.43 -1.63
N ALA A 210 -8.19 -26.08 -1.98
CA ALA A 210 -7.19 -25.71 -1.00
C ALA A 210 -7.66 -24.45 -0.23
N HIS A 211 -7.74 -24.59 1.09
CA HIS A 211 -8.23 -23.58 2.00
C HIS A 211 -7.25 -23.37 3.16
N VAL A 212 -6.97 -22.12 3.48
CA VAL A 212 -6.22 -21.74 4.69
C VAL A 212 -7.24 -21.36 5.76
N PRO A 213 -7.39 -22.17 6.83
CA PRO A 213 -8.41 -21.92 7.84
C PRO A 213 -8.08 -20.72 8.74
N GLY A 214 -9.12 -20.05 9.23
CA GLY A 214 -9.02 -19.14 10.38
C GLY A 214 -8.49 -17.75 10.06
N LEU A 215 -8.77 -17.23 8.86
CA LEU A 215 -8.41 -15.85 8.52
C LEU A 215 -9.32 -14.87 9.28
N ASP A 216 -8.72 -14.19 10.26
CA ASP A 216 -9.29 -12.99 10.87
C ASP A 216 -8.79 -11.78 10.06
N PRO A 217 -9.66 -10.87 9.60
CA PRO A 217 -9.26 -9.68 8.85
C PRO A 217 -8.21 -8.80 9.56
N ALA A 218 -8.14 -8.89 10.89
CA ALA A 218 -7.18 -8.12 11.70
C ALA A 218 -5.78 -8.75 11.78
N VAL A 219 -5.59 -9.99 11.32
CA VAL A 219 -4.33 -10.72 11.45
C VAL A 219 -3.94 -11.41 10.15
N ASN A 220 -2.64 -11.52 9.90
CA ASN A 220 -2.11 -12.29 8.79
C ASN A 220 -1.83 -13.72 9.21
N THR A 221 -2.12 -14.64 8.33
CA THR A 221 -1.80 -16.05 8.53
C THR A 221 -0.70 -16.47 7.58
N SER A 222 0.42 -16.92 8.15
CA SER A 222 1.51 -17.52 7.39
C SER A 222 1.63 -18.99 7.74
N VAL A 223 1.74 -19.86 6.74
CA VAL A 223 1.99 -21.29 6.94
C VAL A 223 3.32 -21.65 6.33
N VAL A 224 4.18 -22.27 7.10
CA VAL A 224 5.50 -22.74 6.68
C VAL A 224 5.53 -24.24 6.72
N SER A 225 6.00 -24.86 5.63
CA SER A 225 6.08 -26.33 5.55
C SER A 225 7.15 -26.88 6.50
N GLU A 226 6.87 -28.05 7.06
CA GLU A 226 7.82 -28.79 7.87
C GLU A 226 9.18 -28.99 7.15
N PRO A 227 9.24 -29.39 5.87
CA PRO A 227 10.51 -29.55 5.18
C PRO A 227 11.33 -28.27 5.10
N LEU A 228 10.70 -27.11 4.89
CA LEU A 228 11.42 -25.84 4.88
C LEU A 228 12.03 -25.52 6.24
N LEU A 229 11.26 -25.72 7.30
CA LEU A 229 11.74 -25.50 8.68
C LEU A 229 12.99 -26.33 8.97
N TYR A 230 12.97 -27.61 8.67
CA TYR A 230 14.13 -28.48 8.92
C TYR A 230 15.32 -28.09 8.08
N ARG A 231 15.13 -27.80 6.79
CA ARG A 231 16.22 -27.42 5.88
C ARG A 231 16.92 -26.14 6.33
N VAL A 232 16.13 -25.10 6.60
CA VAL A 232 16.69 -23.80 6.97
C VAL A 232 17.27 -23.84 8.37
N SER A 233 16.55 -24.39 9.35
CA SER A 233 17.02 -24.41 10.75
C SER A 233 18.20 -25.34 10.92
N TYR A 234 18.04 -26.57 10.45
CA TYR A 234 19.02 -27.63 10.72
C TYR A 234 20.27 -27.46 9.83
N GLY A 235 20.07 -27.27 8.54
CA GLY A 235 21.16 -27.08 7.60
C GLY A 235 22.06 -25.90 7.92
N GLN A 236 21.46 -24.75 8.27
CA GLN A 236 22.23 -23.59 8.70
C GLN A 236 22.84 -23.75 10.09
N GLY A 237 22.12 -24.41 11.00
CA GLY A 237 22.68 -24.73 12.32
C GLY A 237 23.94 -25.58 12.21
N LEU A 238 23.93 -26.57 11.32
CA LEU A 238 25.10 -27.40 11.03
C LEU A 238 26.25 -26.60 10.40
N SER A 239 25.96 -25.79 9.36
CA SER A 239 26.99 -24.98 8.70
C SER A 239 27.65 -24.00 9.67
N LYS A 240 26.94 -23.50 10.67
CA LYS A 240 27.48 -22.62 11.72
C LYS A 240 28.17 -23.38 12.86
N LEU A 241 27.83 -24.65 13.07
CA LEU A 241 28.45 -25.51 14.07
C LEU A 241 29.84 -25.94 13.64
N LEU A 242 30.01 -26.23 12.36
CA LEU A 242 31.27 -26.64 11.79
C LEU A 242 32.11 -25.42 11.39
N VAL A 243 33.42 -25.51 11.64
CA VAL A 243 34.38 -24.55 11.10
C VAL A 243 34.61 -24.89 9.63
N ASP A 244 34.43 -23.92 8.75
CA ASP A 244 34.54 -24.07 7.29
C ASP A 244 33.69 -25.27 6.75
N GLY A 245 32.45 -25.41 7.28
CA GLY A 245 31.55 -26.49 6.90
C GLY A 245 30.96 -26.28 5.50
N GLU A 246 31.21 -27.25 4.62
CA GLU A 246 30.62 -27.31 3.30
C GLU A 246 29.78 -28.58 3.15
N PHE A 247 28.65 -28.46 2.43
CA PHE A 247 27.69 -29.56 2.25
C PHE A 247 27.30 -29.70 0.78
N GLU A 248 27.18 -30.94 0.32
CA GLU A 248 26.53 -31.28 -0.92
C GLU A 248 25.07 -31.65 -0.66
N GLU A 249 24.16 -31.07 -1.47
CA GLU A 249 22.74 -31.35 -1.39
C GLU A 249 22.40 -32.68 -2.06
N ARG A 250 21.64 -33.51 -1.36
CA ARG A 250 21.09 -34.76 -1.88
C ARG A 250 19.62 -34.56 -2.22
N ARG A 251 19.30 -34.79 -3.49
CA ARG A 251 17.94 -34.61 -4.03
C ARG A 251 17.35 -35.91 -4.50
N ASP A 252 16.02 -36.07 -4.36
CA ASP A 252 15.28 -37.22 -4.87
C ASP A 252 14.98 -37.08 -6.38
N LEU A 253 14.33 -38.13 -6.97
CA LEU A 253 13.91 -38.13 -8.37
C LEU A 253 12.96 -36.98 -8.76
N ASN A 254 12.40 -36.33 -7.79
CA ASN A 254 11.49 -35.22 -7.94
C ASN A 254 12.16 -33.85 -7.66
N ASP A 255 13.50 -33.82 -7.59
CA ASP A 255 14.29 -32.62 -7.25
C ASP A 255 14.02 -32.05 -5.85
N MET A 256 13.44 -32.85 -4.93
CA MET A 256 13.26 -32.49 -3.52
C MET A 256 14.55 -32.69 -2.76
N LEU A 257 14.95 -31.70 -1.97
CA LEU A 257 16.08 -31.86 -1.05
C LEU A 257 15.72 -32.88 0.04
N VAL A 258 16.40 -34.03 0.04
CA VAL A 258 16.17 -35.13 0.97
C VAL A 258 17.29 -35.30 1.98
N GLY A 259 18.41 -34.59 1.81
CA GLY A 259 19.50 -34.67 2.75
C GLY A 259 20.68 -33.77 2.36
N LEU A 260 21.67 -33.77 3.27
CA LEU A 260 22.94 -33.06 3.11
C LEU A 260 24.06 -34.01 3.45
N ASP A 261 25.14 -34.01 2.68
CA ASP A 261 26.37 -34.74 2.96
C ASP A 261 27.52 -33.74 3.10
N ALA A 262 28.24 -33.82 4.24
CA ALA A 262 29.35 -32.90 4.47
C ALA A 262 30.55 -33.27 3.56
N THR A 263 31.06 -32.29 2.84
CA THR A 263 32.23 -32.40 1.94
C THR A 263 33.47 -31.80 2.54
N ALA A 264 33.32 -30.82 3.45
CA ALA A 264 34.44 -30.20 4.18
C ALA A 264 34.01 -29.67 5.54
N GLY A 265 34.96 -29.27 6.35
CA GLY A 265 34.77 -28.65 7.65
C GLY A 265 35.12 -29.56 8.82
N ASP A 266 35.19 -28.94 10.01
CA ASP A 266 35.54 -29.61 11.26
C ASP A 266 34.65 -29.18 12.42
N LEU A 267 34.24 -30.15 13.26
CA LEU A 267 33.64 -29.83 14.55
C LEU A 267 34.76 -29.53 15.58
N ALA A 268 34.76 -28.33 16.14
CA ALA A 268 35.65 -27.98 17.24
C ALA A 268 35.10 -28.55 18.57
N VAL A 269 35.89 -29.38 19.21
CA VAL A 269 35.63 -29.96 20.54
C VAL A 269 36.51 -29.28 21.57
N PRO A 270 35.96 -28.60 22.59
CA PRO A 270 36.74 -27.88 23.58
C PRO A 270 37.49 -28.85 24.50
N ALA A 271 38.57 -28.37 25.08
CA ALA A 271 39.33 -29.11 26.07
C ALA A 271 38.41 -29.55 27.22
N SER A 272 38.61 -30.78 27.70
CA SER A 272 37.75 -31.39 28.69
C SER A 272 38.57 -32.18 29.74
N LYS A 273 38.00 -32.38 30.90
CA LYS A 273 38.63 -33.16 32.00
C LYS A 273 37.64 -34.17 32.57
N TYR A 274 38.11 -35.37 32.74
CA TYR A 274 37.43 -36.41 33.54
C TYR A 274 38.29 -36.72 34.75
N GLN A 275 37.65 -36.92 35.93
CA GLN A 275 38.35 -37.27 37.14
C GLN A 275 37.55 -38.32 37.89
N SER A 276 38.25 -39.41 38.24
CA SER A 276 37.81 -40.44 39.19
C SER A 276 38.51 -40.29 40.53
N ALA A 277 38.32 -41.24 41.44
CA ALA A 277 39.07 -41.28 42.72
C ALA A 277 40.55 -41.65 42.50
N GLU A 278 40.89 -42.34 41.45
CA GLU A 278 42.22 -42.92 41.25
C GLU A 278 43.04 -42.21 40.21
N PHE A 279 42.40 -41.59 39.20
CA PHE A 279 43.08 -40.93 38.09
C PHE A 279 42.22 -39.81 37.47
N ALA A 280 42.86 -38.96 36.71
CA ALA A 280 42.18 -38.00 35.84
C ALA A 280 42.69 -38.11 34.40
N PHE A 281 41.79 -37.96 33.45
CA PHE A 281 42.11 -37.71 32.06
C PHE A 281 41.84 -36.25 31.71
N VAL A 282 42.78 -35.66 31.04
CA VAL A 282 42.64 -34.31 30.47
C VAL A 282 42.85 -34.44 28.95
N CYS A 283 41.90 -34.01 28.17
CA CYS A 283 42.10 -33.86 26.72
C CYS A 283 42.26 -32.38 26.34
N GLU A 284 43.20 -32.10 25.47
CA GLU A 284 43.29 -30.79 24.80
C GLU A 284 42.08 -30.61 23.88
N ALA A 285 41.88 -29.38 23.44
CA ALA A 285 40.90 -29.11 22.36
C ALA A 285 41.32 -29.87 21.08
N PHE A 286 40.35 -30.46 20.39
CA PHE A 286 40.59 -31.21 19.17
C PHE A 286 39.48 -30.97 18.16
N THR A 287 39.65 -31.44 16.94
CA THR A 287 38.65 -31.32 15.89
C THR A 287 38.22 -32.71 15.44
N VAL A 288 36.97 -32.80 14.98
CA VAL A 288 36.40 -33.99 14.34
C VAL A 288 36.06 -33.60 12.89
N PRO A 289 36.70 -34.20 11.88
CA PRO A 289 36.40 -33.90 10.48
C PRO A 289 34.93 -34.15 10.18
N ALA A 290 34.28 -33.21 9.52
CA ALA A 290 32.89 -33.32 9.14
C ALA A 290 32.66 -34.35 8.02
N MET A 291 33.68 -34.66 7.25
CA MET A 291 33.62 -35.67 6.20
C MET A 291 33.09 -36.99 6.76
N GLY A 292 32.01 -37.53 6.13
CA GLY A 292 31.27 -38.70 6.60
C GLY A 292 30.04 -38.38 7.46
N LEU A 293 29.75 -37.09 7.66
CA LEU A 293 28.48 -36.64 8.20
C LEU A 293 27.43 -36.62 7.09
N SER A 294 26.35 -37.36 7.28
CA SER A 294 25.21 -37.43 6.40
C SER A 294 23.93 -37.11 7.18
N VAL A 295 23.12 -36.27 6.61
CA VAL A 295 21.84 -35.81 7.18
C VAL A 295 20.70 -36.21 6.26
N ASN A 296 19.67 -36.87 6.76
CA ASN A 296 18.45 -37.21 6.04
C ASN A 296 17.27 -36.42 6.63
N PHE A 297 16.54 -35.75 5.75
CA PHE A 297 15.30 -35.07 6.12
C PHE A 297 14.12 -36.05 5.99
N GLU A 298 13.61 -36.49 7.13
CA GLU A 298 12.47 -37.39 7.25
C GLU A 298 11.17 -36.63 7.51
N LYS A 299 10.02 -37.31 7.34
CA LYS A 299 8.70 -36.68 7.49
C LYS A 299 8.48 -36.00 8.85
N ASN A 300 9.08 -36.51 9.92
CA ASN A 300 8.86 -36.03 11.27
C ASN A 300 10.16 -35.72 12.01
N GLY A 301 11.24 -35.47 11.30
CA GLY A 301 12.52 -35.18 11.95
C GLY A 301 13.70 -35.23 10.99
N VAL A 302 14.87 -35.15 11.56
CA VAL A 302 16.13 -35.20 10.86
C VAL A 302 16.98 -36.34 11.45
N ASP A 303 17.34 -37.29 10.61
CA ASP A 303 18.26 -38.35 10.99
C ASP A 303 19.68 -37.99 10.56
N GLN A 304 20.60 -38.01 11.49
CA GLN A 304 21.99 -37.72 11.29
C GLN A 304 22.83 -38.96 11.54
N ALA A 305 23.72 -39.26 10.59
CA ALA A 305 24.75 -40.29 10.75
C ALA A 305 26.13 -39.67 10.49
N TRP A 306 27.08 -39.97 11.33
CA TRP A 306 28.43 -39.41 11.21
C TRP A 306 29.47 -40.48 11.52
N LYS A 307 30.28 -40.83 10.51
CA LYS A 307 31.41 -41.72 10.66
C LYS A 307 32.68 -40.97 10.32
N SER A 308 33.54 -40.82 11.33
CA SER A 308 34.76 -40.05 11.20
C SER A 308 35.87 -40.58 12.08
N GLN A 309 37.09 -40.09 11.89
CA GLN A 309 38.24 -40.36 12.75
C GLN A 309 38.76 -39.03 13.31
N CYS A 310 39.08 -39.03 14.60
CA CYS A 310 39.71 -37.90 15.26
C CYS A 310 40.94 -38.29 16.01
N THR A 311 41.88 -37.38 16.13
CA THR A 311 43.12 -37.56 16.91
C THR A 311 43.09 -36.65 18.13
N VAL A 312 43.21 -37.23 19.31
CA VAL A 312 43.08 -36.53 20.59
C VAL A 312 44.37 -36.67 21.37
N LYS A 313 44.89 -35.53 21.84
CA LYS A 313 45.97 -35.53 22.82
C LYS A 313 45.38 -35.67 24.22
N LEU A 314 45.75 -36.71 24.88
CA LEU A 314 45.32 -37.08 26.25
C LEU A 314 46.45 -37.03 27.21
N ARG A 315 46.19 -36.53 28.41
CA ARG A 315 47.08 -36.57 29.54
C ARG A 315 46.42 -37.39 30.66
N TYR A 316 47.05 -38.46 31.02
CA TYR A 316 46.68 -39.29 32.18
C TYR A 316 47.42 -38.80 33.41
N VAL A 317 46.67 -38.54 34.48
CA VAL A 317 47.19 -38.05 35.76
C VAL A 317 46.74 -39.03 36.85
N PRO A 318 47.63 -39.91 37.35
CA PRO A 318 47.28 -40.76 38.49
C PRO A 318 47.20 -39.89 39.77
N LEU A 319 46.10 -40.07 40.56
CA LEU A 319 45.83 -39.28 41.75
C LEU A 319 46.41 -39.95 43.02
N LEU A 320 46.68 -41.22 42.95
CA LEU A 320 47.18 -42.03 44.10
C LEU A 320 48.71 -42.21 44.03
N GLY A 321 49.40 -41.51 43.17
CA GLY A 321 50.87 -41.58 42.99
C GLY A 321 51.23 -42.26 41.64
N GLY A 322 52.27 -41.72 41.00
CA GLY A 322 52.76 -42.16 39.70
C GLY A 322 53.02 -40.97 38.77
N ASP A 323 53.67 -41.22 37.65
CA ASP A 323 54.04 -40.19 36.69
C ASP A 323 52.85 -39.83 35.76
N THR A 324 52.70 -38.55 35.50
CA THR A 324 51.75 -38.08 34.44
C THR A 324 52.25 -38.55 33.07
N LYS A 325 51.35 -39.18 32.30
CA LYS A 325 51.66 -39.67 30.95
C LYS A 325 50.87 -38.88 29.92
N GLU A 326 51.53 -38.48 28.83
CA GLU A 326 50.90 -37.84 27.66
C GLU A 326 50.97 -38.76 26.46
N PHE A 327 49.88 -38.89 25.74
CA PHE A 327 49.77 -39.73 24.56
C PHE A 327 48.79 -39.17 23.56
N THR A 328 48.97 -39.50 22.28
CA THR A 328 48.08 -39.13 21.21
C THR A 328 47.32 -40.37 20.75
N VAL A 329 45.99 -40.32 20.80
CA VAL A 329 45.13 -41.45 20.45
C VAL A 329 44.30 -41.08 19.22
N THR A 330 44.25 -41.99 18.26
CA THR A 330 43.29 -41.91 17.15
C THR A 330 42.08 -42.73 17.47
N PHE A 331 40.93 -42.09 17.41
CA PHE A 331 39.64 -42.69 17.65
C PHE A 331 38.80 -42.80 16.35
N GLN A 332 38.07 -43.88 16.20
CA GLN A 332 36.98 -44.03 15.30
C GLN A 332 35.69 -43.55 15.98
N LEU A 333 34.99 -42.61 15.32
CA LEU A 333 33.68 -42.14 15.75
C LEU A 333 32.61 -42.72 14.85
N ASP A 334 31.56 -43.30 15.43
CA ASP A 334 30.31 -43.67 14.79
C ASP A 334 29.17 -43.08 15.61
N LEU A 335 28.51 -42.07 15.07
CA LEU A 335 27.47 -41.31 15.75
C LEU A 335 26.22 -41.31 14.93
N THR A 336 25.09 -41.67 15.53
CA THR A 336 23.77 -41.50 14.96
C THR A 336 22.89 -40.77 15.95
N HIS A 337 22.11 -39.80 15.46
CA HIS A 337 21.11 -39.18 16.30
C HIS A 337 19.95 -38.64 15.48
N ARG A 338 18.80 -38.48 16.12
CA ARG A 338 17.59 -37.92 15.56
C ARG A 338 17.26 -36.59 16.19
N PHE A 339 16.83 -35.68 15.35
CA PHE A 339 16.33 -34.38 15.74
C PHE A 339 14.84 -34.27 15.39
N ASP A 340 14.00 -33.94 16.36
CA ASP A 340 12.57 -33.74 16.18
C ASP A 340 12.17 -32.32 16.57
N LEU A 341 11.23 -31.71 15.83
CA LEU A 341 10.57 -30.49 16.25
C LEU A 341 9.56 -30.82 17.35
N LEU A 342 9.80 -30.35 18.56
CA LEU A 342 8.86 -30.52 19.65
C LEU A 342 7.70 -29.54 19.51
N LYS A 343 6.47 -30.06 19.70
CA LYS A 343 5.27 -29.24 19.90
C LYS A 343 5.39 -28.55 21.26
N GLY A 344 5.95 -27.32 21.28
CA GLY A 344 6.14 -26.57 22.51
C GLY A 344 4.79 -26.19 23.14
N GLN A 345 4.73 -26.17 24.47
CA GLN A 345 3.61 -25.57 25.20
C GLN A 345 3.57 -24.07 24.91
N ARG A 346 2.40 -23.58 24.55
CA ARG A 346 2.13 -22.18 24.22
C ARG A 346 2.54 -21.26 25.37
N GLN A 347 3.56 -20.45 25.16
CA GLN A 347 3.72 -19.18 25.87
C GLN A 347 3.72 -18.06 24.81
N PRO A 348 2.96 -16.99 25.02
CA PRO A 348 2.99 -15.83 24.11
C PRO A 348 4.42 -15.31 23.96
N GLY A 349 4.93 -15.22 22.73
CA GLY A 349 6.26 -14.70 22.42
C GLY A 349 7.37 -15.74 22.29
N TYR A 350 7.10 -17.04 22.43
CA TYR A 350 8.09 -18.09 22.16
C TYR A 350 7.70 -18.96 20.97
N ILE A 351 8.61 -19.00 20.06
CA ILE A 351 8.63 -19.74 18.83
C ILE A 351 8.95 -21.21 19.09
N LEU A 352 8.55 -22.07 18.16
CA LEU A 352 8.88 -23.49 18.14
C LEU A 352 10.36 -23.69 18.45
N GLN A 353 10.65 -24.13 19.65
CA GLN A 353 11.99 -24.59 19.99
C GLN A 353 12.16 -25.99 19.38
N GLY A 354 13.03 -26.10 18.39
CA GLY A 354 13.57 -27.39 18.03
C GLY A 354 14.36 -27.95 19.23
N GLN A 355 13.94 -29.04 19.81
CA GLN A 355 14.74 -29.76 20.79
C GLN A 355 15.36 -30.98 20.12
N LEU A 356 16.66 -31.14 20.33
CA LEU A 356 17.26 -32.44 20.17
C LEU A 356 16.49 -33.44 21.09
N TYR A 357 15.88 -34.46 20.47
CA TYR A 357 15.21 -35.51 21.21
C TYR A 357 16.23 -36.16 22.12
N SER A 358 16.20 -35.86 23.37
CA SER A 358 17.14 -36.20 24.43
C SER A 358 18.61 -36.30 23.98
N PRO A 359 19.52 -35.51 24.56
CA PRO A 359 20.96 -35.63 24.23
C PRO A 359 21.52 -37.03 24.53
N TRP A 360 20.75 -37.86 25.18
CA TRP A 360 21.09 -39.22 25.57
C TRP A 360 20.66 -40.29 24.55
N SER A 361 19.80 -39.97 23.59
CA SER A 361 19.40 -40.89 22.51
C SER A 361 20.38 -40.91 21.34
N ALA A 362 21.39 -40.04 21.35
CA ALA A 362 22.47 -40.15 20.39
C ALA A 362 23.33 -41.37 20.67
N ASN A 363 23.29 -42.33 19.78
CA ASN A 363 24.24 -43.44 19.82
C ASN A 363 25.59 -42.92 19.34
N ALA A 364 26.53 -42.72 20.23
CA ALA A 364 27.93 -42.47 19.84
C ALA A 364 28.80 -43.61 20.36
N GLN A 365 29.43 -44.27 19.44
CA GLN A 365 30.49 -45.23 19.71
C GLN A 365 31.81 -44.59 19.34
N VAL A 366 32.71 -44.54 20.30
CA VAL A 366 34.07 -44.09 20.09
C VAL A 366 34.99 -45.25 20.46
N THR A 367 35.78 -45.65 19.49
CA THR A 367 36.71 -46.78 19.66
C THR A 367 38.12 -46.31 19.40
N ALA A 368 39.02 -46.58 20.33
CA ALA A 368 40.44 -46.28 20.16
C ALA A 368 41.06 -47.24 19.18
N LEU A 369 41.56 -46.69 18.04
CA LEU A 369 42.20 -47.45 16.97
C LEU A 369 43.69 -47.68 17.24
N SER A 370 44.40 -46.64 17.70
CA SER A 370 45.84 -46.67 17.95
C SER A 370 46.27 -45.59 18.93
N GLY A 371 47.46 -45.72 19.46
CA GLY A 371 48.12 -44.72 20.32
C GLY A 371 47.89 -44.89 21.80
N LEU A 372 47.02 -45.78 22.26
CA LEU A 372 46.92 -46.10 23.68
C LEU A 372 48.09 -46.96 24.11
N PRO A 373 48.81 -46.61 25.20
CA PRO A 373 49.85 -47.43 25.78
C PRO A 373 49.36 -48.79 26.19
N GLY A 374 50.13 -49.84 25.97
CA GLY A 374 49.76 -51.23 26.33
C GLY A 374 49.59 -51.46 27.85
N GLU A 375 49.99 -50.54 28.67
CA GLU A 375 49.78 -50.50 30.12
C GLU A 375 48.34 -50.15 30.56
N ILE A 376 47.56 -49.51 29.63
CA ILE A 376 46.19 -49.13 29.90
C ILE A 376 45.32 -50.34 29.75
N LYS A 377 44.71 -50.82 30.86
CA LYS A 377 43.83 -51.99 30.93
C LYS A 377 42.48 -51.73 30.27
N ASP A 378 41.77 -52.78 29.89
CA ASP A 378 40.46 -52.67 29.21
C ASP A 378 39.43 -51.80 29.95
N PRO A 379 39.29 -51.80 31.31
CA PRO A 379 38.34 -50.91 32.00
C PRO A 379 38.67 -49.42 31.81
N GLU A 380 39.94 -49.06 31.86
CA GLU A 380 40.44 -47.68 31.68
C GLU A 380 40.30 -47.23 30.23
N ARG A 381 40.54 -48.14 29.30
CA ARG A 381 40.31 -47.92 27.86
C ARG A 381 38.83 -47.57 27.58
N ALA A 382 37.91 -48.35 28.11
CA ALA A 382 36.47 -48.11 27.99
C ALA A 382 36.07 -46.72 28.56
N GLN A 383 36.64 -46.31 29.69
CA GLN A 383 36.41 -45.00 30.33
C GLN A 383 36.95 -43.84 29.45
N ILE A 384 38.11 -44.02 28.81
CA ILE A 384 38.64 -43.05 27.85
C ILE A 384 37.71 -42.90 26.64
N GLU A 385 37.30 -44.03 26.06
CA GLU A 385 36.38 -44.04 24.92
C GLU A 385 35.03 -43.39 25.28
N GLU A 386 34.47 -43.67 26.43
CA GLU A 386 33.26 -43.05 26.96
C GLU A 386 33.45 -41.54 27.19
N PHE A 387 34.57 -41.12 27.76
CA PHE A 387 34.88 -39.73 28.00
C PHE A 387 34.98 -38.93 26.68
N VAL A 388 35.68 -39.44 25.69
CA VAL A 388 35.80 -38.78 24.37
C VAL A 388 34.45 -38.75 23.68
N SER A 389 33.68 -39.84 23.75
CA SER A 389 32.29 -39.88 23.25
C SER A 389 31.44 -38.78 23.89
N HIS A 390 31.52 -38.63 25.21
CA HIS A 390 30.78 -37.60 25.97
C HIS A 390 31.20 -36.19 25.55
N ALA A 391 32.51 -35.92 25.35
CA ALA A 391 33.00 -34.63 24.93
C ALA A 391 32.49 -34.23 23.54
N VAL A 392 32.49 -35.14 22.56
CA VAL A 392 31.96 -34.95 21.22
C VAL A 392 30.43 -34.71 21.26
N LYS A 393 29.67 -35.56 21.96
CA LYS A 393 28.23 -35.39 22.12
C LYS A 393 27.90 -34.01 22.69
N ARG A 394 28.62 -33.58 23.75
CA ARG A 394 28.41 -32.28 24.38
C ARG A 394 28.68 -31.14 23.43
N ALA A 395 29.73 -31.22 22.58
CA ALA A 395 30.03 -30.19 21.59
C ALA A 395 28.89 -30.06 20.57
N ILE A 396 28.38 -31.19 20.05
CA ILE A 396 27.24 -31.20 19.12
C ILE A 396 25.98 -30.63 19.79
N VAL A 397 25.61 -31.13 20.95
CA VAL A 397 24.39 -30.70 21.68
C VAL A 397 24.48 -29.20 22.02
N SER A 398 25.60 -28.75 22.57
CA SER A 398 25.74 -27.32 22.94
C SER A 398 25.79 -26.39 21.72
N GLY A 399 26.33 -26.87 20.60
CA GLY A 399 26.37 -26.12 19.34
C GLY A 399 25.01 -26.03 18.68
N LEU A 400 24.32 -27.15 18.48
CA LEU A 400 23.02 -27.22 17.84
C LEU A 400 21.92 -26.55 18.67
N SER A 401 21.83 -26.86 19.99
CA SER A 401 20.76 -26.31 20.83
C SER A 401 20.80 -24.78 20.93
N LYS A 402 21.97 -24.16 20.92
CA LYS A 402 22.10 -22.71 20.94
C LYS A 402 21.76 -22.03 19.61
N ARG A 403 21.89 -22.74 18.50
CA ARG A 403 21.75 -22.19 17.15
C ARG A 403 20.45 -22.52 16.45
N LEU A 404 19.80 -23.60 16.87
CA LEU A 404 18.50 -24.05 16.31
C LEU A 404 17.31 -23.49 17.08
N SER A 405 17.46 -23.15 18.36
CA SER A 405 16.34 -22.73 19.20
C SER A 405 15.89 -21.29 19.02
N ALA A 406 16.66 -20.46 18.35
CA ALA A 406 16.44 -19.02 18.42
C ALA A 406 15.77 -18.38 17.19
N ASP A 407 15.91 -18.93 15.97
CA ASP A 407 15.92 -17.96 14.87
C ASP A 407 15.01 -18.20 13.66
N VAL A 408 14.37 -19.34 13.44
CA VAL A 408 13.79 -19.62 12.12
C VAL A 408 12.45 -18.95 11.84
N PRO A 409 11.47 -19.02 12.71
CA PRO A 409 10.23 -18.30 12.49
C PRO A 409 10.41 -16.78 12.58
N GLU A 410 11.29 -16.29 13.48
CA GLU A 410 11.57 -14.85 13.59
C GLU A 410 12.25 -14.30 12.34
N ARG A 411 13.22 -15.03 11.77
CA ARG A 411 13.86 -14.64 10.51
C ARG A 411 12.92 -14.69 9.33
N TRP A 412 12.07 -15.72 9.27
CA TRP A 412 11.03 -15.79 8.26
C TRP A 412 10.07 -14.61 8.38
N LEU A 413 9.57 -14.36 9.59
CA LEU A 413 8.63 -13.27 9.85
C LEU A 413 9.26 -11.89 9.65
N ALA A 414 10.55 -11.73 10.01
CA ALA A 414 11.29 -10.50 9.72
C ALA A 414 11.44 -10.24 8.21
N GLY A 415 11.40 -11.29 7.39
CA GLY A 415 11.43 -11.20 5.93
C GLY A 415 10.05 -11.04 5.28
N VAL A 416 8.95 -11.24 6.02
CA VAL A 416 7.58 -11.03 5.51
C VAL A 416 7.14 -9.61 5.82
N GLN A 417 6.81 -8.86 4.77
CA GLN A 417 6.36 -7.48 4.85
C GLN A 417 5.02 -7.34 4.14
N ILE A 418 4.12 -6.54 4.69
CA ILE A 418 2.89 -6.11 4.01
C ILE A 418 2.99 -4.60 3.84
N GLY A 419 3.06 -4.15 2.57
CA GLY A 419 3.48 -2.78 2.25
C GLY A 419 5.01 -2.61 2.25
N ALA A 420 5.48 -1.38 2.11
CA ALA A 420 6.89 -1.10 1.86
C ALA A 420 7.83 -1.31 3.06
N ASP A 421 7.35 -1.15 4.32
CA ASP A 421 8.24 -1.02 5.50
C ASP A 421 7.78 -1.79 6.74
N GLN A 422 7.01 -2.86 6.60
CA GLN A 422 6.40 -3.50 7.77
C GLN A 422 7.01 -4.85 8.09
N GLY A 423 7.60 -4.97 9.29
CA GLY A 423 7.87 -6.27 9.91
C GLY A 423 6.61 -6.87 10.51
N MET A 424 6.56 -8.21 10.63
CA MET A 424 5.47 -8.94 11.24
C MET A 424 5.81 -9.37 12.65
N PHE A 425 4.90 -9.14 13.57
CA PHE A 425 5.02 -9.63 14.95
C PHE A 425 4.21 -10.92 15.13
N LEU A 426 4.86 -11.97 15.65
CA LEU A 426 4.22 -13.25 15.91
C LEU A 426 3.30 -13.15 17.13
N GLN A 427 1.99 -13.32 16.93
CA GLN A 427 1.01 -13.41 18.02
C GLN A 427 0.82 -14.83 18.52
N ALA A 428 0.74 -15.79 17.60
CA ALA A 428 0.55 -17.18 17.92
C ALA A 428 1.14 -18.08 16.84
N ALA A 429 1.59 -19.27 17.23
CA ALA A 429 1.96 -20.33 16.31
C ALA A 429 1.29 -21.63 16.73
N ASP A 430 0.88 -22.43 15.75
CA ASP A 430 0.31 -23.76 15.94
C ASP A 430 0.88 -24.74 14.90
N VAL A 431 0.84 -26.02 15.21
CA VAL A 431 1.32 -27.07 14.31
C VAL A 431 0.14 -27.88 13.81
N THR A 432 -0.01 -27.95 12.51
CA THR A 432 -1.07 -28.75 11.86
C THR A 432 -0.85 -30.25 12.07
N PRO A 433 -1.86 -31.11 11.83
CA PRO A 433 -1.68 -32.55 11.80
C PRO A 433 -0.64 -33.05 10.77
N SER A 434 -0.34 -32.24 9.75
CA SER A 434 0.71 -32.51 8.75
C SER A 434 2.08 -31.96 9.16
N ASN A 435 2.23 -31.46 10.38
CA ASN A 435 3.42 -30.81 10.94
C ASN A 435 3.84 -29.48 10.27
N ASP A 436 3.01 -28.92 9.40
CA ASP A 436 3.21 -27.58 8.91
C ASP A 436 2.97 -26.57 10.05
N VAL A 437 3.71 -25.48 10.10
CA VAL A 437 3.58 -24.45 11.15
C VAL A 437 2.72 -23.32 10.65
N VAL A 438 1.60 -23.09 11.33
CA VAL A 438 0.72 -21.94 11.12
C VAL A 438 1.11 -20.84 12.09
N MET A 439 1.43 -19.68 11.55
CA MET A 439 1.79 -18.49 12.32
C MET A 439 0.73 -17.42 12.12
N ILE A 440 0.23 -16.90 13.23
CA ILE A 440 -0.68 -15.75 13.24
C ILE A 440 0.13 -14.52 13.60
N THR A 441 0.11 -13.52 12.72
CA THR A 441 0.95 -12.34 12.85
C THR A 441 0.14 -11.06 12.73
N THR A 442 0.61 -10.01 13.37
CA THR A 442 0.12 -8.64 13.21
C THR A 442 1.25 -7.74 12.75
N PRO A 443 0.95 -6.67 12.03
CA PRO A 443 1.94 -5.63 11.76
C PRO A 443 2.53 -5.08 13.06
N THR A 444 3.83 -4.86 13.09
CA THR A 444 4.54 -4.30 14.26
C THR A 444 4.37 -2.80 14.41
N GLU A 445 3.67 -2.16 13.51
CA GLU A 445 3.73 -0.74 13.30
C GLU A 445 2.71 0.08 14.06
N PHE A 446 3.13 1.31 14.31
CA PHE A 446 2.24 2.37 14.71
C PHE A 446 1.34 2.78 13.55
N ARG A 447 0.09 3.14 13.87
CA ARG A 447 -0.84 3.78 12.93
C ARG A 447 -1.49 4.97 13.59
N VAL A 448 -1.85 5.95 12.79
CA VAL A 448 -2.69 7.07 13.24
C VAL A 448 -4.14 6.74 12.93
N GLU A 449 -5.02 6.98 13.88
CA GLU A 449 -6.47 6.87 13.72
C GLU A 449 -7.14 8.23 13.96
N PRO A 450 -7.97 8.69 13.02
CA PRO A 450 -8.21 8.14 11.68
C PRO A 450 -6.98 8.31 10.76
N SER A 451 -6.75 7.34 9.84
CA SER A 451 -5.61 7.39 8.90
C SER A 451 -5.85 8.30 7.70
N ASN A 452 -7.13 8.56 7.39
CA ASN A 452 -7.58 9.45 6.33
C ASN A 452 -8.87 10.13 6.79
N VAL A 453 -8.92 11.45 6.71
CA VAL A 453 -10.04 12.24 7.20
C VAL A 453 -10.27 13.48 6.35
N VAL A 454 -11.53 13.83 6.15
CA VAL A 454 -11.94 15.08 5.51
C VAL A 454 -12.49 16.02 6.59
N VAL A 455 -12.01 17.25 6.62
CA VAL A 455 -12.43 18.28 7.58
C VAL A 455 -12.85 19.56 6.87
N LEU A 456 -13.78 20.29 7.46
CA LEU A 456 -14.14 21.62 6.98
C LEU A 456 -13.02 22.62 7.30
N ALA A 457 -12.81 23.60 6.46
CA ALA A 457 -11.89 24.71 6.71
C ALA A 457 -12.16 25.37 8.07
N GLY A 458 -11.11 25.53 8.90
CA GLY A 458 -11.21 26.00 10.27
C GLY A 458 -11.78 25.00 11.28
N GLY A 459 -12.06 23.76 10.84
CA GLY A 459 -12.51 22.66 11.71
C GLY A 459 -11.36 21.96 12.42
N GLU A 460 -11.67 21.21 13.48
CA GLU A 460 -10.72 20.45 14.27
C GLU A 460 -10.82 18.95 13.92
N CYS A 461 -9.71 18.24 14.04
CA CYS A 461 -9.61 16.80 13.87
C CYS A 461 -8.78 16.20 14.99
N ASP A 462 -9.37 15.26 15.74
CA ASP A 462 -8.65 14.45 16.72
C ASP A 462 -7.92 13.31 16.01
N VAL A 463 -6.63 13.15 16.32
CA VAL A 463 -5.79 12.06 15.84
C VAL A 463 -5.16 11.34 17.03
N ARG A 464 -5.00 10.01 16.93
CA ARG A 464 -4.36 9.21 17.97
C ARG A 464 -3.39 8.18 17.40
N LEU A 465 -2.31 7.93 18.11
CA LEU A 465 -1.36 6.88 17.77
C LEU A 465 -1.79 5.55 18.36
N VAL A 466 -1.80 4.51 17.54
CA VAL A 466 -2.14 3.14 17.96
C VAL A 466 -1.02 2.18 17.55
N PRO A 467 -0.44 1.39 18.47
CA PRO A 467 -0.65 1.45 19.92
C PRO A 467 -0.16 2.75 20.56
N PRO A 468 -0.70 3.16 21.72
CA PRO A 468 -0.32 4.42 22.36
C PRO A 468 1.15 4.41 22.79
N ARG A 469 1.80 5.58 22.68
CA ARG A 469 3.20 5.80 23.08
C ARG A 469 3.37 7.21 23.65
N SER A 470 4.07 7.34 24.78
CA SER A 470 4.17 8.62 25.52
C SER A 470 5.13 9.64 24.92
N ASN A 471 6.21 9.17 24.27
CA ASN A 471 7.27 10.04 23.75
C ASN A 471 7.03 10.34 22.26
N VAL A 472 5.91 11.02 21.97
CA VAL A 472 5.50 11.35 20.61
C VAL A 472 5.21 12.84 20.53
N TYR A 473 5.65 13.46 19.42
CA TYR A 473 5.20 14.77 19.03
C TYR A 473 4.56 14.77 17.64
N TRP A 474 3.64 15.70 17.43
CA TRP A 474 2.87 15.80 16.20
C TRP A 474 3.33 16.98 15.37
N GLU A 475 3.47 16.77 14.08
CA GLU A 475 3.89 17.79 13.11
C GLU A 475 2.98 17.77 11.89
N VAL A 476 2.75 18.94 11.29
CA VAL A 476 1.99 19.08 10.04
C VAL A 476 2.96 19.28 8.89
N GLN A 477 2.81 18.49 7.84
CA GLN A 477 3.55 18.61 6.58
C GLN A 477 2.57 18.95 5.44
N SER A 478 2.75 20.09 4.77
CA SER A 478 2.00 20.44 3.57
C SER A 478 2.37 19.50 2.42
N ILE A 479 1.35 19.08 1.65
CA ILE A 479 1.52 18.31 0.41
C ILE A 479 1.27 19.22 -0.80
N SER A 480 0.33 20.15 -0.67
CA SER A 480 -0.05 21.06 -1.75
C SER A 480 0.92 22.25 -1.81
N ALA A 481 1.55 22.46 -2.96
CA ALA A 481 2.41 23.62 -3.18
C ALA A 481 1.63 24.95 -3.17
N SER A 482 0.30 24.90 -3.28
CA SER A 482 -0.60 26.06 -3.36
C SER A 482 -1.18 26.54 -2.02
N ALA A 483 -0.97 25.82 -0.92
CA ALA A 483 -1.51 26.21 0.37
C ALA A 483 -0.47 27.02 1.17
N ASP A 484 -0.69 28.33 1.28
CA ASP A 484 0.15 29.20 2.11
C ASP A 484 0.03 28.88 3.61
N ASP A 485 -1.06 28.23 4.03
CA ASP A 485 -1.34 27.86 5.40
C ASP A 485 -1.73 26.37 5.49
N PRO A 486 -0.87 25.51 6.04
CA PRO A 486 -1.17 24.09 6.21
C PRO A 486 -2.08 23.80 7.44
N GLY A 487 -2.55 24.82 8.17
CA GLY A 487 -3.13 24.62 9.49
C GLY A 487 -2.07 24.36 10.56
N MET A 488 -2.50 23.97 11.76
CA MET A 488 -1.59 23.78 12.89
C MET A 488 -2.04 22.68 13.85
N MET A 489 -1.12 22.18 14.65
CA MET A 489 -1.46 21.34 15.80
C MET A 489 -1.84 22.21 16.98
N LEU A 490 -3.01 21.95 17.60
CA LEU A 490 -3.43 22.56 18.88
C LEU A 490 -2.90 21.75 20.07
N LYS A 491 -2.77 20.43 19.89
CA LYS A 491 -2.14 19.52 20.86
C LYS A 491 -1.00 18.79 20.16
N GLU A 492 0.23 19.13 20.49
CA GLU A 492 1.44 18.68 19.79
C GLU A 492 2.13 17.49 20.46
N TRP A 493 1.77 17.12 21.72
CA TRP A 493 2.50 16.14 22.51
C TRP A 493 1.62 15.02 23.04
N GLY A 494 2.18 13.82 23.06
CA GLY A 494 1.54 12.61 23.58
C GLY A 494 0.99 11.73 22.48
N ASP A 495 0.28 10.68 22.87
CA ASP A 495 -0.31 9.67 21.97
C ASP A 495 -1.59 10.16 21.24
N GLU A 496 -2.13 11.30 21.65
CA GLU A 496 -3.24 12.00 21.00
C GLU A 496 -2.81 13.40 20.55
N GLY A 497 -3.22 13.81 19.36
CA GLY A 497 -3.04 15.13 18.79
C GLY A 497 -4.37 15.76 18.41
N ILE A 498 -4.40 17.10 18.32
CA ILE A 498 -5.55 17.84 17.77
C ILE A 498 -5.01 18.74 16.67
N TYR A 499 -5.48 18.51 15.45
CA TYR A 499 -5.16 19.33 14.29
C TYR A 499 -6.30 20.33 14.04
N LEU A 500 -5.94 21.60 13.81
CA LEU A 500 -6.82 22.68 13.36
C LEU A 500 -6.55 22.94 11.88
N ALA A 501 -7.56 22.74 11.06
CA ALA A 501 -7.47 22.97 9.62
C ALA A 501 -7.34 24.48 9.29
N ALA A 502 -6.69 24.75 8.17
CA ALA A 502 -6.57 26.09 7.62
C ALA A 502 -7.93 26.79 7.45
N PRO A 503 -8.05 28.10 7.70
CA PRO A 503 -9.30 28.81 7.52
C PRO A 503 -9.68 28.92 6.04
N ALA A 504 -10.97 29.00 5.73
CA ALA A 504 -11.46 29.07 4.35
C ALA A 504 -10.88 30.25 3.54
N SER A 505 -10.44 31.33 4.22
CA SER A 505 -9.82 32.49 3.58
C SER A 505 -8.43 32.21 3.00
N SER A 506 -7.70 31.22 3.51
CA SER A 506 -6.38 30.83 3.00
C SER A 506 -6.43 29.72 1.94
N LEU A 507 -7.60 29.18 1.65
CA LEU A 507 -7.77 28.07 0.68
C LEU A 507 -8.11 28.54 -0.74
N ASP A 508 -8.42 29.81 -0.93
CA ASP A 508 -8.87 30.38 -2.23
C ASP A 508 -9.98 29.57 -2.91
N GLY A 509 -10.85 28.95 -2.11
CA GLY A 509 -11.93 28.11 -2.57
C GLY A 509 -11.52 26.71 -3.06
N LYS A 510 -10.23 26.33 -2.96
CA LYS A 510 -9.70 25.01 -3.35
C LYS A 510 -9.49 24.14 -2.11
N PRO A 511 -9.64 22.80 -2.22
CA PRO A 511 -9.26 21.89 -1.15
C PRO A 511 -7.74 21.91 -0.90
N SER A 512 -7.32 21.60 0.32
CA SER A 512 -5.92 21.45 0.71
C SER A 512 -5.68 20.10 1.35
N LYS A 513 -4.48 19.55 1.20
CA LYS A 513 -4.07 18.29 1.81
C LYS A 513 -2.81 18.45 2.62
N VAL A 514 -2.81 17.83 3.79
CA VAL A 514 -1.65 17.79 4.69
C VAL A 514 -1.45 16.38 5.24
N LEU A 515 -0.21 16.06 5.59
CA LEU A 515 0.12 14.93 6.43
C LEU A 515 0.28 15.38 7.87
N VAL A 516 -0.46 14.76 8.77
CA VAL A 516 -0.24 14.87 10.21
C VAL A 516 0.66 13.70 10.62
N LEU A 517 1.86 14.01 11.07
CA LEU A 517 2.94 13.09 11.37
C LEU A 517 3.06 12.87 12.87
N ALA A 518 2.99 11.63 13.34
CA ALA A 518 3.40 11.23 14.67
C ALA A 518 4.89 10.88 14.64
N LYS A 519 5.73 11.60 15.36
CA LYS A 519 7.18 11.43 15.40
C LYS A 519 7.67 11.04 16.78
N ASP A 520 8.70 10.22 16.83
CA ASP A 520 9.41 9.89 18.06
C ASP A 520 10.17 11.13 18.57
N GLU A 521 10.02 11.48 19.85
CA GLU A 521 10.62 12.68 20.45
C GLU A 521 12.15 12.63 20.45
N GLU A 522 12.76 11.45 20.60
CA GLU A 522 14.21 11.31 20.72
C GLU A 522 14.90 11.19 19.35
N SER A 523 14.33 10.38 18.46
CA SER A 523 14.95 10.09 17.16
C SER A 523 14.46 11.00 16.03
N SER A 524 13.34 11.70 16.22
CA SER A 524 12.60 12.45 15.17
C SER A 524 12.12 11.56 14.02
N GLU A 525 12.13 10.25 14.20
CA GLU A 525 11.63 9.29 13.21
C GLU A 525 10.11 9.36 13.11
N VAL A 526 9.59 9.31 11.89
CA VAL A 526 8.15 9.24 11.63
C VAL A 526 7.64 7.85 11.99
N LEU A 527 6.84 7.76 13.03
CA LEU A 527 6.22 6.51 13.49
C LEU A 527 5.01 6.14 12.63
N ALA A 528 4.17 7.12 12.35
CA ALA A 528 2.95 6.96 11.55
C ALA A 528 2.45 8.31 11.03
N SER A 529 1.51 8.28 10.09
CA SER A 529 0.93 9.49 9.52
C SER A 529 -0.56 9.33 9.23
N ALA A 530 -1.29 10.45 9.25
CA ALA A 530 -2.65 10.58 8.73
C ALA A 530 -2.68 11.58 7.57
N LEU A 531 -3.52 11.32 6.57
CA LEU A 531 -3.83 12.27 5.51
C LEU A 531 -5.08 13.05 5.92
N VAL A 532 -4.96 14.37 6.02
CA VAL A 532 -6.08 15.26 6.29
C VAL A 532 -6.35 16.07 5.03
N THR A 533 -7.59 15.98 4.53
CA THR A 533 -8.07 16.80 3.41
C THR A 533 -9.00 17.86 3.95
N THR A 534 -8.62 19.12 3.77
CA THR A 534 -9.44 20.28 4.18
C THR A 534 -10.28 20.72 3.00
N VAL A 535 -11.61 20.72 3.16
CA VAL A 535 -12.55 21.20 2.15
C VAL A 535 -13.05 22.60 2.50
N PRO A 536 -13.18 23.51 1.51
CA PRO A 536 -13.61 24.88 1.76
C PRO A 536 -15.09 25.00 2.11
N ARG A 537 -15.90 24.00 1.79
CA ARG A 537 -17.37 23.95 1.98
C ARG A 537 -17.80 22.59 2.48
N ALA A 538 -18.87 22.54 3.27
CA ALA A 538 -19.41 21.29 3.80
C ALA A 538 -20.29 20.53 2.77
N VAL A 539 -20.73 21.19 1.70
CA VAL A 539 -21.48 20.60 0.58
C VAL A 539 -20.83 21.03 -0.73
N THR A 540 -20.54 20.06 -1.59
CA THR A 540 -20.02 20.27 -2.96
C THR A 540 -21.07 19.83 -3.96
N VAL A 541 -21.20 20.54 -5.08
CA VAL A 541 -22.13 20.23 -6.17
C VAL A 541 -21.43 20.39 -7.53
N ASN A 542 -21.70 19.46 -8.45
CA ASN A 542 -21.14 19.48 -9.81
C ASN A 542 -22.21 19.17 -10.88
N PRO A 543 -22.08 19.88 -12.04
CA PRO A 543 -21.26 21.05 -12.25
C PRO A 543 -21.74 22.26 -11.45
N MET A 544 -20.87 23.24 -11.15
CA MET A 544 -21.26 24.51 -10.52
C MET A 544 -22.13 25.38 -11.43
N ILE A 545 -21.84 25.34 -12.73
CA ILE A 545 -22.65 25.94 -13.77
C ILE A 545 -22.68 25.04 -15.01
N HIS A 546 -23.81 24.95 -15.67
CA HIS A 546 -23.96 24.22 -16.93
C HIS A 546 -24.91 24.94 -17.88
N THR A 547 -24.52 25.03 -19.16
CA THR A 547 -25.39 25.51 -20.25
C THR A 547 -26.12 24.32 -20.85
N CYS A 548 -27.42 24.32 -20.83
CA CYS A 548 -28.22 23.28 -21.49
C CYS A 548 -29.27 23.86 -22.44
N TYR A 549 -29.75 23.03 -23.35
CA TYR A 549 -30.77 23.36 -24.30
C TYR A 549 -32.09 22.69 -23.88
N THR A 550 -33.22 23.25 -24.29
CA THR A 550 -34.58 22.88 -23.84
C THR A 550 -34.98 21.40 -24.01
N GLN A 551 -34.13 20.55 -24.58
CA GLN A 551 -34.41 19.14 -24.83
C GLN A 551 -33.35 18.21 -24.24
N THR A 552 -32.39 18.75 -23.50
CA THR A 552 -31.24 17.98 -22.98
C THR A 552 -31.36 17.88 -21.47
N ASP A 553 -31.65 16.69 -20.94
CA ASP A 553 -31.63 16.44 -19.52
C ASP A 553 -30.18 16.50 -19.01
N LEU A 554 -29.98 16.95 -17.76
CA LEU A 554 -28.68 17.11 -17.12
C LEU A 554 -28.64 16.31 -15.83
N THR A 555 -27.56 15.58 -15.58
CA THR A 555 -27.28 14.94 -14.29
C THR A 555 -26.40 15.86 -13.44
N LEU A 556 -26.89 16.18 -12.26
CA LEU A 556 -26.16 16.93 -11.22
C LEU A 556 -25.71 15.95 -10.15
N THR A 557 -24.50 16.15 -9.63
CA THR A 557 -23.94 15.36 -8.50
C THR A 557 -23.65 16.25 -7.32
N ALA A 558 -23.72 15.70 -6.12
CA ALA A 558 -23.37 16.43 -4.91
C ALA A 558 -22.85 15.49 -3.80
N GLY A 559 -21.97 16.03 -2.95
CA GLY A 559 -21.47 15.38 -1.77
C GLY A 559 -21.61 16.25 -0.53
N SER A 560 -21.73 15.61 0.63
CA SER A 560 -21.78 16.29 1.93
C SER A 560 -20.74 15.73 2.89
N LEU A 561 -20.11 16.59 3.67
CA LEU A 561 -19.16 16.23 4.72
C LEU A 561 -19.81 15.40 5.83
N ALA A 562 -21.04 15.74 6.21
CA ALA A 562 -21.79 15.01 7.22
C ALA A 562 -22.38 13.67 6.70
N GLY A 563 -22.43 13.50 5.37
CA GLY A 563 -23.00 12.29 4.74
C GLY A 563 -24.52 12.18 4.85
N GLY A 564 -25.20 13.27 5.22
CA GLY A 564 -26.66 13.34 5.32
C GLY A 564 -27.36 13.26 3.97
N ASN A 565 -28.70 13.13 3.99
CA ASN A 565 -29.51 13.16 2.78
C ASN A 565 -29.55 14.58 2.21
N LEU A 566 -29.27 14.70 0.90
CA LEU A 566 -29.28 15.97 0.20
C LEU A 566 -30.67 16.25 -0.42
N THR A 567 -31.14 17.47 -0.23
CA THR A 567 -32.38 17.99 -0.79
C THR A 567 -32.10 19.05 -1.84
N TRP A 568 -32.86 19.01 -2.94
CA TRP A 568 -32.67 19.85 -4.10
C TRP A 568 -33.88 20.73 -4.31
N THR A 569 -33.70 22.03 -4.45
CA THR A 569 -34.77 22.99 -4.68
C THR A 569 -34.35 24.04 -5.70
N ILE A 570 -35.29 24.48 -6.56
CA ILE A 570 -35.03 25.63 -7.45
C ILE A 570 -35.48 26.89 -6.69
N ASN A 571 -34.53 27.83 -6.53
CA ASN A 571 -34.82 29.13 -5.95
C ASN A 571 -35.66 29.95 -6.93
N GLU A 572 -36.54 30.79 -6.43
CA GLU A 572 -37.40 31.67 -7.26
C GLU A 572 -38.08 30.92 -8.42
N PHE A 573 -38.59 29.71 -8.15
CA PHE A 573 -39.27 28.88 -9.15
C PHE A 573 -40.41 29.64 -9.85
N VAL A 574 -40.36 29.70 -11.18
CA VAL A 574 -41.39 30.29 -12.04
C VAL A 574 -42.12 29.20 -12.83
N GLU A 575 -43.40 29.03 -12.57
CA GLU A 575 -44.23 28.05 -13.30
C GLU A 575 -44.22 28.33 -14.80
N GLY A 576 -43.88 27.32 -15.60
CA GLY A 576 -43.79 27.41 -17.05
C GLY A 576 -42.50 27.98 -17.63
N GLU A 577 -41.56 28.42 -16.78
CA GLU A 577 -40.19 28.86 -17.19
C GLU A 577 -39.12 27.97 -16.59
N SER A 578 -39.13 27.74 -15.26
CA SER A 578 -38.10 26.95 -14.56
C SER A 578 -38.21 25.46 -14.89
N GLY A 579 -37.07 24.77 -14.78
CA GLY A 579 -36.96 23.32 -14.96
C GLY A 579 -37.60 22.51 -13.82
N SER A 580 -37.35 21.21 -13.87
CA SER A 580 -37.81 20.29 -12.83
C SER A 580 -36.67 19.40 -12.33
N LEU A 581 -36.72 19.02 -11.06
CA LEU A 581 -35.71 18.21 -10.38
C LEU A 581 -36.25 16.84 -10.03
N THR A 582 -35.48 15.80 -10.26
CA THR A 582 -35.78 14.43 -9.86
C THR A 582 -34.57 13.84 -9.12
N PRO A 583 -34.47 14.04 -7.79
CA PRO A 583 -33.38 13.46 -7.01
C PRO A 583 -33.45 11.93 -6.95
N GLU A 584 -32.30 11.27 -6.99
CA GLU A 584 -32.17 9.85 -6.67
C GLU A 584 -32.19 9.62 -5.14
N GLU A 585 -32.26 8.35 -4.72
CA GLU A 585 -32.21 7.97 -3.31
C GLU A 585 -30.93 8.50 -2.62
N GLY A 586 -31.07 9.14 -1.47
CA GLY A 586 -29.98 9.81 -0.75
C GLY A 586 -29.58 11.19 -1.29
N GLY A 587 -30.10 11.59 -2.45
CA GLY A 587 -29.93 12.93 -3.02
C GLY A 587 -28.52 13.24 -3.57
N LYS A 588 -27.60 12.27 -3.64
CA LYS A 588 -26.25 12.47 -4.20
C LYS A 588 -26.25 12.71 -5.72
N ARG A 589 -27.32 12.33 -6.39
CA ARG A 589 -27.56 12.59 -7.80
C ARG A 589 -28.94 13.19 -7.98
N CYS A 590 -29.07 14.09 -8.93
CA CYS A 590 -30.35 14.69 -9.29
C CYS A 590 -30.41 14.87 -10.80
N HIS A 591 -31.48 14.40 -11.41
CA HIS A 591 -31.77 14.66 -12.81
C HIS A 591 -32.54 15.99 -12.94
N TYR A 592 -31.95 16.93 -13.64
CA TYR A 592 -32.56 18.20 -13.98
C TYR A 592 -33.10 18.13 -15.40
N LYS A 593 -34.35 18.49 -15.57
CA LYS A 593 -35.00 18.63 -16.86
C LYS A 593 -35.30 20.11 -17.11
N PRO A 594 -34.78 20.72 -18.21
CA PRO A 594 -35.03 22.12 -18.51
C PRO A 594 -36.50 22.45 -18.64
N GLY A 595 -36.84 23.67 -18.28
CA GLY A 595 -38.18 24.24 -18.52
C GLY A 595 -38.53 24.37 -19.99
N PRO A 596 -39.83 24.57 -20.31
CA PRO A 596 -40.25 24.74 -21.70
C PRO A 596 -39.67 26.01 -22.27
N LYS A 597 -39.61 26.08 -23.63
CA LYS A 597 -39.17 27.28 -24.33
C LYS A 597 -40.12 28.45 -24.08
N GLY A 598 -39.65 29.48 -23.41
CA GLY A 598 -40.33 30.76 -23.19
C GLY A 598 -40.01 31.83 -24.21
N ASP A 599 -40.48 33.04 -23.94
CA ASP A 599 -40.21 34.23 -24.78
C ASP A 599 -38.80 34.81 -24.57
N LYS A 600 -38.09 34.44 -23.48
CA LYS A 600 -36.72 34.87 -23.17
C LYS A 600 -35.72 34.08 -24.01
N ASN A 601 -34.59 34.69 -24.39
CA ASN A 601 -33.52 34.00 -25.09
C ASN A 601 -32.86 32.91 -24.23
N TYR A 602 -32.79 33.14 -22.95
CA TYR A 602 -32.31 32.16 -21.95
C TYR A 602 -32.97 32.38 -20.59
N VAL A 603 -32.93 31.38 -19.74
CA VAL A 603 -33.33 31.40 -18.32
C VAL A 603 -32.20 30.85 -17.50
N ILE A 604 -31.98 31.35 -16.28
CA ILE A 604 -31.02 30.85 -15.31
C ILE A 604 -31.84 30.24 -14.16
N ASP A 605 -31.77 28.92 -13.98
CA ASP A 605 -32.31 28.27 -12.80
C ASP A 605 -31.20 28.18 -11.75
N GLU A 606 -31.45 28.80 -10.61
CA GLU A 606 -30.63 28.72 -9.42
C GLU A 606 -31.13 27.56 -8.55
N ILE A 607 -30.30 26.52 -8.42
CA ILE A 607 -30.65 25.28 -7.71
C ILE A 607 -29.86 25.23 -6.42
N GLN A 608 -30.56 25.19 -5.29
CA GLN A 608 -29.97 25.02 -3.97
C GLN A 608 -29.93 23.54 -3.58
N VAL A 609 -28.79 23.10 -3.12
CA VAL A 609 -28.54 21.77 -2.56
C VAL A 609 -28.26 21.94 -1.08
N LYS A 610 -29.03 21.24 -0.24
CA LYS A 610 -28.93 21.37 1.21
C LYS A 610 -28.84 20.01 1.88
N ASP A 611 -27.88 19.88 2.79
CA ASP A 611 -27.81 18.74 3.71
C ASP A 611 -28.94 18.85 4.75
N SER A 612 -29.73 17.79 4.88
CA SER A 612 -30.91 17.75 5.75
C SER A 612 -30.56 17.65 7.23
N GLU A 613 -29.35 17.22 7.58
CA GLU A 613 -28.91 17.02 8.96
C GLU A 613 -28.22 18.26 9.52
N THR A 614 -27.31 18.86 8.75
CA THR A 614 -26.54 20.02 9.21
C THR A 614 -27.15 21.35 8.79
N GLY A 615 -27.90 21.35 7.69
CA GLY A 615 -28.44 22.56 7.09
C GLY A 615 -27.45 23.29 6.19
N ASP A 616 -26.23 22.78 6.02
CA ASP A 616 -25.25 23.33 5.08
C ASP A 616 -25.77 23.25 3.66
N GLN A 617 -25.41 24.23 2.85
CA GLN A 617 -25.96 24.36 1.49
C GLN A 617 -24.92 24.84 0.47
N CYS A 618 -25.15 24.48 -0.78
CA CYS A 618 -24.43 24.96 -1.92
C CYS A 618 -25.39 25.26 -3.08
N THR A 619 -24.96 26.10 -4.02
CA THR A 619 -25.80 26.50 -5.16
C THR A 619 -25.15 26.08 -6.47
N VAL A 620 -25.95 25.56 -7.39
CA VAL A 620 -25.60 25.31 -8.80
C VAL A 620 -26.48 26.16 -9.70
N TYR A 621 -25.93 26.56 -10.83
CA TYR A 621 -26.62 27.38 -11.82
C TYR A 621 -26.78 26.60 -13.12
N VAL A 622 -28.00 26.58 -13.66
CA VAL A 622 -28.29 25.98 -14.98
C VAL A 622 -28.77 27.09 -15.92
N LEU A 623 -27.94 27.37 -16.93
CA LEU A 623 -28.28 28.31 -17.98
C LEU A 623 -29.03 27.59 -19.10
N VAL A 624 -30.35 27.74 -19.14
CA VAL A 624 -31.21 27.12 -20.17
C VAL A 624 -31.29 28.06 -21.38
N VAL A 625 -30.68 27.70 -22.50
CA VAL A 625 -30.66 28.46 -23.72
C VAL A 625 -31.83 28.10 -24.62
N HIS A 626 -32.71 29.03 -24.87
CA HIS A 626 -33.90 28.88 -25.72
C HIS A 626 -33.62 29.24 -27.20
N VAL A 627 -32.70 30.16 -27.41
CA VAL A 627 -32.30 30.64 -28.74
C VAL A 627 -30.79 30.74 -28.81
N GLU A 628 -30.17 30.08 -29.79
CA GLU A 628 -28.74 30.17 -30.01
C GLU A 628 -28.33 31.61 -30.27
N SER A 629 -27.30 32.09 -29.58
CA SER A 629 -26.82 33.45 -29.67
C SER A 629 -25.94 33.64 -30.93
N PRO A 630 -26.20 34.65 -31.73
CA PRO A 630 -25.28 35.04 -32.82
C PRO A 630 -24.04 35.78 -32.28
N VAL A 631 -24.06 36.23 -31.01
CA VAL A 631 -23.00 37.02 -30.40
C VAL A 631 -21.89 36.11 -29.95
N LYS A 632 -20.66 36.36 -30.38
CA LYS A 632 -19.44 35.72 -29.88
C LYS A 632 -18.69 36.72 -29.01
N ILE A 633 -18.34 36.27 -27.79
CA ILE A 633 -17.60 37.10 -26.84
C ILE A 633 -16.15 36.62 -26.80
N ARG A 634 -15.21 37.53 -27.02
CA ARG A 634 -13.78 37.32 -26.81
C ARG A 634 -13.42 37.73 -25.39
N ALA A 635 -12.49 37.00 -24.79
CA ALA A 635 -11.96 37.33 -23.46
C ALA A 635 -10.43 37.39 -23.52
N LEU A 636 -9.85 38.48 -23.08
CA LEU A 636 -8.41 38.70 -23.01
C LEU A 636 -8.00 38.93 -21.54
N LEU A 637 -7.27 37.99 -20.96
CA LEU A 637 -6.69 38.16 -19.65
C LEU A 637 -5.55 39.18 -19.66
N GLN A 638 -5.61 40.20 -18.81
CA GLN A 638 -4.61 41.23 -18.67
C GLN A 638 -3.58 40.89 -17.58
N GLU A 639 -2.41 41.56 -17.59
CA GLU A 639 -1.35 41.35 -16.59
C GLU A 639 -1.78 41.71 -15.16
N ASP A 640 -2.78 42.55 -14.98
CA ASP A 640 -3.34 42.96 -13.69
C ASP A 640 -4.41 42.01 -13.16
N GLY A 641 -4.66 40.89 -13.88
CA GLY A 641 -5.67 39.90 -13.49
C GLY A 641 -7.09 40.25 -13.94
N CYS A 642 -7.32 41.42 -14.54
CA CYS A 642 -8.61 41.80 -15.13
C CYS A 642 -8.83 41.07 -16.45
N VAL A 643 -10.08 40.98 -16.93
CA VAL A 643 -10.41 40.40 -18.23
C VAL A 643 -11.11 41.46 -19.11
N GLU A 644 -10.53 41.73 -20.28
CA GLU A 644 -11.18 42.57 -21.29
C GLU A 644 -12.06 41.72 -22.21
N LEU A 645 -13.30 42.14 -22.39
CA LEU A 645 -14.32 41.44 -23.17
C LEU A 645 -14.69 42.26 -24.43
N GLU A 646 -14.82 41.57 -25.56
CA GLU A 646 -15.33 42.13 -26.78
C GLU A 646 -16.50 41.30 -27.31
N ALA A 647 -17.63 41.91 -27.58
CA ALA A 647 -18.79 41.26 -28.22
C ALA A 647 -18.81 41.49 -29.72
N ARG A 648 -18.96 40.43 -30.49
CA ARG A 648 -18.96 40.48 -31.97
C ARG A 648 -20.11 39.66 -32.56
N VAL A 649 -20.64 40.13 -33.70
CA VAL A 649 -21.58 39.36 -34.52
C VAL A 649 -21.02 39.29 -35.94
N SER A 650 -20.88 38.08 -36.47
CA SER A 650 -20.29 37.84 -37.81
C SER A 650 -18.91 38.52 -38.03
N GLY A 651 -18.16 38.76 -36.94
CA GLY A 651 -16.84 39.40 -36.97
C GLY A 651 -16.84 40.91 -36.71
N ASP A 652 -17.98 41.60 -36.80
CA ASP A 652 -18.10 43.02 -36.51
C ASP A 652 -18.38 43.24 -35.01
N LEU A 653 -17.88 44.39 -34.49
CA LEU A 653 -18.14 44.78 -33.11
C LEU A 653 -19.63 45.09 -32.92
N LEU A 654 -20.20 44.65 -31.82
CA LEU A 654 -21.58 44.92 -31.44
C LEU A 654 -21.72 46.40 -31.01
N GLU A 655 -22.79 47.08 -31.48
CA GLU A 655 -23.09 48.45 -31.14
C GLU A 655 -24.03 48.52 -29.91
N ASP A 656 -24.00 49.67 -29.23
CA ASP A 656 -24.84 49.94 -28.06
C ASP A 656 -24.81 48.79 -27.01
N VAL A 657 -23.60 48.38 -26.66
CA VAL A 657 -23.36 47.19 -25.81
C VAL A 657 -23.68 47.48 -24.35
N GLU A 658 -24.52 46.64 -23.75
CA GLU A 658 -24.77 46.61 -22.33
C GLU A 658 -24.25 45.30 -21.75
N TRP A 659 -23.29 45.39 -20.82
CA TRP A 659 -22.69 44.28 -20.14
C TRP A 659 -23.32 44.08 -18.78
N ARG A 660 -23.54 42.82 -18.34
CA ARG A 660 -24.10 42.48 -17.03
C ARG A 660 -23.44 41.22 -16.47
N LEU A 661 -23.36 41.18 -15.13
CA LEU A 661 -23.12 39.95 -14.35
C LEU A 661 -24.47 39.48 -13.81
N PRO A 662 -25.06 38.39 -14.36
CA PRO A 662 -26.39 37.90 -13.90
C PRO A 662 -26.39 37.33 -12.52
N ILE A 663 -25.23 36.93 -12.00
CA ILE A 663 -25.05 36.34 -10.65
C ILE A 663 -24.36 37.39 -9.77
N GLU A 664 -24.95 37.69 -8.62
CA GLU A 664 -24.41 38.66 -7.68
C GLU A 664 -23.10 38.18 -7.03
N GLY A 665 -22.23 39.08 -6.63
CA GLY A 665 -20.99 38.82 -5.88
C GLY A 665 -19.81 38.32 -6.73
N GLN A 666 -19.94 38.24 -8.05
CA GLN A 666 -18.86 37.78 -8.94
C GLN A 666 -17.81 38.84 -9.29
N GLY A 667 -17.96 40.06 -8.86
CA GLY A 667 -17.05 41.18 -9.17
C GLY A 667 -17.75 42.34 -9.80
N THR A 668 -17.01 43.16 -10.60
CA THR A 668 -17.53 44.31 -11.30
C THR A 668 -17.27 44.21 -12.81
N LEU A 669 -18.21 44.73 -13.61
CA LEU A 669 -18.10 44.69 -15.07
C LEU A 669 -18.50 46.05 -15.62
N VAL A 670 -17.52 46.79 -16.13
CA VAL A 670 -17.72 48.17 -16.64
C VAL A 670 -17.12 48.26 -18.03
N ASP A 671 -17.90 48.65 -19.02
CA ASP A 671 -17.48 48.86 -20.40
C ASP A 671 -16.68 47.68 -21.00
N GLY A 672 -17.08 46.45 -20.66
CA GLY A 672 -16.40 45.24 -21.12
C GLY A 672 -15.15 44.85 -20.32
N ARG A 673 -14.78 45.62 -19.30
CA ARG A 673 -13.69 45.24 -18.38
C ARG A 673 -14.26 44.61 -17.14
N TYR A 674 -13.94 43.34 -16.94
CA TYR A 674 -14.27 42.57 -15.76
C TYR A 674 -13.13 42.63 -14.74
N GLU A 675 -13.47 42.96 -13.51
CA GLU A 675 -12.60 42.91 -12.34
C GLU A 675 -13.20 41.96 -11.30
N PRO A 676 -12.47 40.94 -10.84
CA PRO A 676 -12.98 40.01 -9.82
C PRO A 676 -13.22 40.75 -8.48
N ALA A 677 -14.18 40.26 -7.70
CA ALA A 677 -14.31 40.70 -6.33
C ALA A 677 -13.11 40.20 -5.50
N ASP A 678 -12.69 40.96 -4.48
CA ASP A 678 -11.57 40.62 -3.57
C ASP A 678 -11.78 39.24 -2.88
N ASP A 679 -13.04 38.87 -2.68
CA ASP A 679 -13.45 37.59 -2.09
C ASP A 679 -13.94 36.55 -3.10
N HIS A 680 -13.81 36.86 -4.43
CA HIS A 680 -14.21 35.94 -5.47
C HIS A 680 -13.22 34.78 -5.56
N ARG A 681 -13.68 33.63 -5.07
CA ARG A 681 -12.89 32.40 -4.97
C ARG A 681 -13.01 31.57 -6.26
N ALA A 682 -12.18 30.55 -6.36
CA ALA A 682 -12.19 29.63 -7.51
C ALA A 682 -13.61 29.14 -7.86
N GLY A 683 -13.91 29.10 -9.16
CA GLY A 683 -15.21 28.72 -9.65
C GLY A 683 -15.45 29.17 -11.07
N PHE A 684 -16.42 30.06 -11.28
CA PHE A 684 -16.78 30.60 -12.59
C PHE A 684 -17.34 32.01 -12.48
N VAL A 685 -17.35 32.70 -13.62
CA VAL A 685 -18.05 33.96 -13.82
C VAL A 685 -19.00 33.82 -14.99
N LEU A 686 -20.27 34.23 -14.82
CA LEU A 686 -21.23 34.30 -15.90
C LEU A 686 -21.36 35.74 -16.37
N VAL A 687 -21.01 35.99 -17.61
CA VAL A 687 -21.14 37.28 -18.29
C VAL A 687 -22.31 37.22 -19.25
N SER A 688 -23.14 38.24 -19.30
CA SER A 688 -24.13 38.44 -20.34
C SER A 688 -23.93 39.78 -21.02
N VAL A 689 -24.28 39.83 -22.31
CA VAL A 689 -24.18 41.02 -23.12
C VAL A 689 -25.44 41.17 -23.95
N SER A 690 -25.90 42.39 -24.11
CA SER A 690 -26.93 42.77 -25.06
C SER A 690 -26.50 43.99 -25.87
N GLY A 691 -26.99 44.11 -27.10
CA GLY A 691 -26.66 45.24 -28.00
C GLY A 691 -27.43 45.18 -29.30
N LEU A 692 -26.99 45.96 -30.30
CA LEU A 692 -27.61 46.04 -31.61
C LEU A 692 -26.68 45.50 -32.72
N ASP A 693 -27.23 44.62 -33.55
CA ASP A 693 -26.66 44.24 -34.86
C ASP A 693 -27.41 45.03 -35.94
N GLY A 694 -26.88 46.21 -36.29
CA GLY A 694 -27.61 47.22 -37.05
C GLY A 694 -28.80 47.76 -36.25
N HIS A 695 -30.02 47.31 -36.57
CA HIS A 695 -31.25 47.69 -35.84
C HIS A 695 -31.90 46.53 -35.08
N ARG A 696 -31.26 45.36 -35.04
CA ARG A 696 -31.80 44.14 -34.47
C ARG A 696 -31.20 43.93 -33.06
N PRO A 697 -32.01 43.86 -32.03
CA PRO A 697 -31.49 43.52 -30.71
C PRO A 697 -30.97 42.05 -30.66
N VAL A 698 -29.78 41.88 -30.17
CA VAL A 698 -29.12 40.60 -29.98
C VAL A 698 -28.56 40.49 -28.56
N SER A 699 -28.40 39.27 -28.05
CA SER A 699 -27.80 39.04 -26.77
C SER A 699 -26.93 37.80 -26.79
N GLY A 700 -25.94 37.75 -25.92
CA GLY A 700 -25.03 36.62 -25.75
C GLY A 700 -24.64 36.39 -24.28
N HIS A 701 -23.97 35.31 -24.05
CA HIS A 701 -23.43 34.96 -22.73
C HIS A 701 -22.07 34.28 -22.88
N LEU A 702 -21.28 34.32 -21.80
CA LEU A 702 -20.00 33.66 -21.73
C LEU A 702 -19.81 33.15 -20.28
N ILE A 703 -19.43 31.88 -20.11
CA ILE A 703 -18.97 31.34 -18.88
C ILE A 703 -17.45 31.39 -18.88
N LEU A 704 -16.86 32.06 -17.88
CA LEU A 704 -15.43 32.13 -17.68
C LEU A 704 -15.10 31.22 -16.45
N PRO A 705 -14.30 30.17 -16.59
CA PRO A 705 -13.75 29.47 -15.44
C PRO A 705 -12.77 30.40 -14.72
N TRP A 706 -12.76 30.36 -13.39
CA TRP A 706 -11.95 31.23 -12.58
C TRP A 706 -11.08 30.47 -11.60
N PRO A 707 -9.75 30.74 -11.47
CA PRO A 707 -8.99 31.71 -12.29
C PRO A 707 -8.66 31.16 -13.69
N LEU A 708 -8.65 32.07 -14.69
CA LEU A 708 -8.30 31.71 -16.06
C LEU A 708 -6.86 31.22 -16.24
N THR A 709 -5.96 31.60 -15.33
CA THR A 709 -4.56 31.19 -15.32
C THR A 709 -4.38 29.68 -15.21
N ASP A 710 -5.34 28.98 -14.61
CA ASP A 710 -5.31 27.52 -14.47
C ASP A 710 -5.61 26.80 -15.79
N PHE A 711 -6.12 27.52 -16.81
CA PHE A 711 -6.55 27.00 -18.10
C PHE A 711 -5.87 27.70 -19.28
N PRO A 712 -4.54 27.61 -19.46
CA PRO A 712 -3.81 28.38 -20.47
C PRO A 712 -4.23 28.07 -21.90
N GLU A 713 -4.58 26.83 -22.23
CA GLU A 713 -5.07 26.47 -23.58
C GLU A 713 -6.47 27.05 -23.85
N LEU A 714 -7.34 27.04 -22.82
CA LEU A 714 -8.67 27.64 -22.94
C LEU A 714 -8.60 29.14 -23.08
N THR A 715 -7.70 29.82 -22.38
CA THR A 715 -7.47 31.26 -22.51
C THR A 715 -7.11 31.63 -23.95
N GLN A 716 -6.28 30.81 -24.61
CA GLN A 716 -5.98 31.04 -26.07
C GLN A 716 -7.21 30.85 -26.97
N GLN A 717 -8.09 29.90 -26.66
CA GLN A 717 -9.34 29.68 -27.40
C GLN A 717 -10.31 30.87 -27.24
N LEU A 718 -10.42 31.42 -26.05
CA LEU A 718 -11.28 32.56 -25.72
C LEU A 718 -10.81 33.86 -26.43
N LEU A 719 -9.52 33.97 -26.76
CA LEU A 719 -8.98 35.05 -27.58
C LEU A 719 -9.45 35.02 -29.01
N ALA A 720 -9.69 33.86 -29.58
CA ALA A 720 -10.05 33.68 -31.00
C ALA A 720 -11.23 32.69 -31.16
N PRO A 721 -12.41 32.96 -30.57
CA PRO A 721 -13.54 32.06 -30.70
C PRO A 721 -14.00 31.94 -32.13
N GLY A 722 -14.00 30.71 -32.67
CA GLY A 722 -14.50 30.41 -34.02
C GLY A 722 -13.52 30.72 -35.17
N ALA A 723 -12.17 30.64 -34.95
CA ALA A 723 -11.17 30.68 -36.01
C ALA A 723 -11.13 29.38 -36.81
#